data_59ad4bb41ba563ebdaca7fa5131737f6
#
_entry.id   59ad4bb41ba563ebdaca7fa5131737f6
#
_cell.length_a   1.000
_cell.length_b   1.000
_cell.length_c   1.000
_cell.angle_alpha   90.00
_cell.angle_beta   90.00
_cell.angle_gamma   90.00
#
_symmetry.space_group_name_H-M   'P 1'
#
loop_
_entity.id
_entity.type
_entity.pdbx_description
1 polymer ?
#
loop_
_entity_poly.entity_id
_entity_poly.type
_entity_poly.pdbx_seq_one_letter_code
_entity_poly.pdbx_strand_id
1 'polypeptide(L)'
;MKRKTIFISALVLVFVLALFAFTACNNAESEEGVNLVTNGDFSSFTSENKFEGWSTSSSSTTFAKVQRSDSETGDNVLKIENKSAGYNYLKQTVKVEVNKIYKVTVDMKIDKELSNKQGAYVSFLENVEYKFVARSQKTNGFVKSTFYVKPKNTDYLTVALCIGSTENNCQGAVYFDNVNVSRVSEVPEGFELINFKKAKTVNTGADVNGICFTVLMSLFGVALLACAYVLIRRLYARKDAFADFGKSAVFEKKSTTFATKWYQSDAFIVSMILLGAAAIRLVILLTMYGMGSEMTNTLSIARKYLGVNNGVFNFAEKMASANTTMTYSPGVIYILSVLGFVGQNLDDASLSILLRLINVIADLAVIAMIYFYGKKQVGNKLATVYSAVYAMLPFALMVSGHSATFESLLIALIVGALILMINKKYISTYFVMTLAAVLDLRAMAIAPIVVAYFVYMYIKDNDDKKKFTSNRAKIVFGLPACFVLAYALTIPCAIHQIAAGDAFYGFKLMMGQMTNVNYFVKNAFNLYGMVGMNGKSSQQSVNILNLIFLLVLEAYVISLYFKNRNKQELLLLASFTFAVIAVFTIKVTYTYLFLAIALAFIFTMVSGDKRMYFVTSGMSFLGFLNYAQLMNQSGFVKSGVISSAITNFETTGAFYITFCVFTVLLIGYYAYVSYSITNNTKIVDIKAMPETVGATLKNFFKGLSAKLKKDED
;
A
#
# COMPACT_ATOMS: atom_id res chain seq x y z
N MET A 1 2.03 31.19 -26.59
CA MET A 1 0.99 30.23 -26.12
C MET A 1 0.90 28.99 -27.00
N LYS A 2 0.79 29.07 -28.34
CA LYS A 2 0.63 27.89 -29.24
C LYS A 2 1.69 26.76 -29.10
N ARG A 3 2.99 27.09 -28.88
CA ARG A 3 4.07 26.10 -28.79
C ARG A 3 4.00 25.25 -27.50
N LYS A 4 3.52 25.80 -26.35
CA LYS A 4 3.39 25.05 -25.09
C LYS A 4 2.21 24.08 -25.12
N THR A 5 1.12 24.46 -25.77
CA THR A 5 -0.06 23.60 -25.95
C THR A 5 0.25 22.40 -26.85
N ILE A 6 1.02 22.63 -27.92
CA ILE A 6 1.45 21.57 -28.85
C ILE A 6 2.37 20.57 -28.14
N PHE A 7 3.29 21.05 -27.28
CA PHE A 7 4.20 20.16 -26.54
C PHE A 7 3.44 19.26 -25.54
N ILE A 8 2.48 19.82 -24.81
CA ILE A 8 1.63 19.05 -23.88
C ILE A 8 0.75 18.05 -24.64
N SER A 9 0.16 18.48 -25.77
CA SER A 9 -0.66 17.58 -26.61
C SER A 9 0.19 16.47 -27.24
N ALA A 10 1.42 16.75 -27.65
CA ALA A 10 2.35 15.74 -28.16
C ALA A 10 2.79 14.76 -27.07
N LEU A 11 3.03 15.24 -25.84
CA LEU A 11 3.38 14.40 -24.69
C LEU A 11 2.22 13.47 -24.30
N VAL A 12 0.99 13.99 -24.30
CA VAL A 12 -0.23 13.20 -24.04
C VAL A 12 -0.45 12.17 -25.16
N LEU A 13 -0.22 12.55 -26.42
CA LEU A 13 -0.36 11.64 -27.56
C LEU A 13 0.67 10.51 -27.52
N VAL A 14 1.94 10.82 -27.22
CA VAL A 14 3.00 9.80 -27.03
C VAL A 14 2.68 8.90 -25.87
N PHE A 15 2.12 9.42 -24.78
CA PHE A 15 1.73 8.64 -23.62
C PHE A 15 0.53 7.72 -23.92
N VAL A 16 -0.46 8.21 -24.66
CA VAL A 16 -1.62 7.42 -25.12
C VAL A 16 -1.19 6.34 -26.11
N LEU A 17 -0.29 6.65 -27.06
CA LEU A 17 0.25 5.66 -28.00
C LEU A 17 1.11 4.60 -27.30
N ALA A 18 1.87 4.97 -26.27
CA ALA A 18 2.60 4.02 -25.43
C ALA A 18 1.64 3.09 -24.66
N LEU A 19 0.51 3.61 -24.18
CA LEU A 19 -0.53 2.81 -23.53
C LEU A 19 -1.16 1.80 -24.50
N PHE A 20 -1.44 2.21 -25.74
CA PHE A 20 -1.98 1.28 -26.76
C PHE A 20 -0.96 0.21 -27.18
N ALA A 21 0.32 0.53 -27.25
CA ALA A 21 1.37 -0.45 -27.54
C ALA A 21 1.54 -1.50 -26.43
N PHE A 22 1.36 -1.10 -25.14
CA PHE A 22 1.44 -2.03 -24.00
C PHE A 22 0.20 -2.90 -23.81
N THR A 23 -0.99 -2.44 -24.17
CA THR A 23 -2.21 -3.27 -24.10
C THR A 23 -2.26 -4.34 -25.18
N ALA A 24 -1.54 -4.18 -26.27
CA ALA A 24 -1.44 -5.18 -27.35
C ALA A 24 -0.53 -6.38 -27.01
N CYS A 25 0.32 -6.30 -25.97
CA CYS A 25 1.31 -7.32 -25.66
C CYS A 25 0.88 -8.35 -24.59
N ASN A 26 -0.33 -8.32 -24.07
CA ASN A 26 -0.72 -9.18 -22.94
C ASN A 26 -1.77 -10.27 -23.24
N ASN A 27 -2.07 -10.54 -24.48
CA ASN A 27 -2.84 -11.70 -24.88
C ASN A 27 -1.94 -12.76 -25.55
N ALA A 28 -0.96 -13.29 -24.83
CA ALA A 28 -0.38 -14.56 -25.21
C ALA A 28 -1.45 -15.62 -24.88
N GLU A 29 -2.18 -16.07 -25.89
CA GLU A 29 -2.95 -17.32 -25.81
C GLU A 29 -1.99 -18.42 -25.39
N SER A 30 -2.39 -19.25 -24.42
CA SER A 30 -1.60 -20.42 -24.05
C SER A 30 -1.51 -21.33 -25.26
N GLU A 31 -0.29 -21.56 -25.74
CA GLU A 31 -0.07 -22.47 -26.88
C GLU A 31 -0.57 -23.87 -26.53
N GLU A 32 -1.18 -24.53 -27.51
CA GLU A 32 -1.72 -25.87 -27.34
C GLU A 32 -0.58 -26.89 -27.15
N GLY A 33 -0.68 -27.76 -26.16
CA GLY A 33 0.31 -28.79 -25.86
C GLY A 33 1.47 -28.38 -24.96
N VAL A 34 1.64 -27.09 -24.65
CA VAL A 34 2.71 -26.62 -23.75
C VAL A 34 2.35 -26.93 -22.31
N ASN A 35 3.31 -27.47 -21.54
CA ASN A 35 3.13 -27.70 -20.11
C ASN A 35 3.11 -26.37 -19.33
N LEU A 36 2.02 -26.08 -18.65
CA LEU A 36 1.86 -24.88 -17.83
C LEU A 36 2.50 -25.02 -16.44
N VAL A 37 2.84 -26.25 -16.02
CA VAL A 37 3.50 -26.53 -14.75
C VAL A 37 5.00 -26.34 -14.91
N THR A 38 5.57 -25.49 -14.10
CA THR A 38 7.03 -25.31 -14.00
C THR A 38 7.61 -26.41 -13.12
N ASN A 39 8.73 -27.03 -13.55
CA ASN A 39 9.41 -28.07 -12.78
C ASN A 39 8.46 -29.22 -12.37
N GLY A 40 7.66 -29.69 -13.32
CA GLY A 40 6.75 -30.83 -13.10
C GLY A 40 7.45 -32.20 -13.02
N ASP A 41 8.68 -32.30 -13.48
CA ASP A 41 9.61 -33.42 -13.38
C ASP A 41 10.48 -33.39 -12.12
N PHE A 42 10.30 -32.40 -11.26
CA PHE A 42 11.03 -32.20 -10.01
C PHE A 42 12.56 -32.23 -10.16
N SER A 43 13.09 -31.81 -11.29
CA SER A 43 14.53 -31.78 -11.59
C SER A 43 15.26 -30.62 -10.91
N SER A 44 14.57 -29.47 -10.69
CA SER A 44 15.13 -28.24 -10.14
C SER A 44 14.78 -28.01 -8.68
N PHE A 45 15.80 -27.65 -7.88
CA PHE A 45 15.69 -27.43 -6.43
C PHE A 45 16.40 -26.16 -6.01
N THR A 46 15.82 -25.44 -5.04
CA THR A 46 16.47 -24.30 -4.39
C THR A 46 17.14 -24.66 -3.06
N SER A 47 16.76 -25.78 -2.44
CA SER A 47 17.38 -26.43 -1.27
C SER A 47 16.81 -27.83 -1.09
N GLU A 48 17.38 -28.66 -0.19
CA GLU A 48 17.00 -30.08 0.00
C GLU A 48 15.49 -30.39 0.06
N ASN A 49 14.67 -29.41 0.48
CA ASN A 49 13.22 -29.58 0.64
C ASN A 49 12.39 -28.51 -0.07
N LYS A 50 12.99 -27.74 -0.99
CA LYS A 50 12.31 -26.67 -1.72
C LYS A 50 12.41 -26.91 -3.22
N PHE A 51 11.29 -27.23 -3.82
CA PHE A 51 11.14 -27.45 -5.26
C PHE A 51 10.84 -26.12 -5.96
N GLU A 52 11.59 -25.80 -7.00
CA GLU A 52 11.41 -24.56 -7.76
C GLU A 52 10.00 -24.50 -8.36
N GLY A 53 9.33 -23.38 -8.19
CA GLY A 53 7.96 -23.18 -8.68
C GLY A 53 6.86 -23.78 -7.80
N TRP A 54 7.18 -24.57 -6.76
CA TRP A 54 6.23 -25.23 -5.88
C TRP A 54 6.25 -24.68 -4.46
N SER A 55 5.10 -24.73 -3.79
CA SER A 55 4.91 -24.29 -2.39
C SER A 55 4.37 -25.42 -1.53
N THR A 56 4.91 -25.58 -0.33
CA THR A 56 4.51 -26.62 0.63
C THR A 56 3.39 -26.15 1.57
N SER A 57 2.55 -27.10 2.03
CA SER A 57 1.50 -26.85 3.02
C SER A 57 2.01 -26.75 4.47
N SER A 58 3.18 -27.35 4.75
CA SER A 58 3.78 -27.35 6.10
C SER A 58 5.30 -27.19 6.05
N SER A 59 5.93 -27.02 7.21
CA SER A 59 7.39 -26.89 7.31
C SER A 59 8.10 -28.17 6.93
N SER A 60 9.02 -28.05 6.07
CA SER A 60 10.16 -28.80 5.53
C SER A 60 10.39 -30.31 5.77
N THR A 61 9.87 -30.97 6.78
CA THR A 61 10.23 -32.38 7.10
C THR A 61 9.42 -33.45 6.40
N THR A 62 8.33 -33.08 5.73
CA THR A 62 7.38 -33.97 5.09
C THR A 62 7.64 -34.15 3.58
N PHE A 63 8.44 -33.25 2.97
CA PHE A 63 8.70 -33.25 1.53
C PHE A 63 10.18 -33.50 1.26
N ALA A 64 10.51 -34.43 0.39
CA ALA A 64 11.89 -34.77 0.09
C ALA A 64 12.10 -35.07 -1.38
N LYS A 65 13.28 -34.73 -1.89
CA LYS A 65 13.83 -35.20 -3.16
C LYS A 65 14.30 -36.62 -2.98
N VAL A 66 13.90 -37.52 -3.89
CA VAL A 66 14.36 -38.90 -3.91
C VAL A 66 14.70 -39.26 -5.36
N GLN A 67 15.69 -40.09 -5.55
CA GLN A 67 16.04 -40.62 -6.86
C GLN A 67 14.97 -41.64 -7.33
N ARG A 68 14.56 -41.56 -8.58
CA ARG A 68 13.57 -42.48 -9.17
C ARG A 68 14.15 -43.89 -9.29
N SER A 69 13.48 -44.86 -8.69
CA SER A 69 14.00 -46.22 -8.55
C SER A 69 13.92 -47.09 -9.84
N ASP A 70 13.15 -46.61 -10.82
CA ASP A 70 12.90 -47.31 -12.11
C ASP A 70 13.44 -46.53 -13.32
N SER A 71 14.26 -45.51 -13.11
CA SER A 71 14.91 -44.71 -14.15
C SER A 71 16.41 -45.05 -14.22
N GLU A 72 16.88 -45.43 -15.40
CA GLU A 72 18.32 -45.62 -15.66
C GLU A 72 19.10 -44.27 -15.64
N THR A 73 18.40 -43.17 -15.84
CA THR A 73 18.97 -41.81 -15.92
C THR A 73 19.13 -41.10 -14.58
N GLY A 74 18.64 -41.69 -13.48
CA GLY A 74 18.76 -41.14 -12.15
C GLY A 74 17.87 -39.90 -11.89
N ASP A 75 16.72 -39.85 -12.58
CA ASP A 75 15.74 -38.75 -12.41
C ASP A 75 15.28 -38.59 -10.95
N ASN A 76 14.97 -37.38 -10.59
CA ASN A 76 14.50 -37.07 -9.23
C ASN A 76 12.98 -37.04 -9.21
N VAL A 77 12.40 -37.45 -8.06
CA VAL A 77 10.95 -37.43 -7.83
C VAL A 77 10.64 -36.76 -6.51
N LEU A 78 9.45 -36.20 -6.40
CA LEU A 78 8.90 -35.70 -5.14
C LEU A 78 8.43 -36.86 -4.26
N LYS A 79 8.95 -36.98 -3.02
CA LYS A 79 8.39 -37.78 -1.95
C LYS A 79 7.62 -36.91 -0.98
N ILE A 80 6.35 -37.24 -0.71
CA ILE A 80 5.57 -36.68 0.39
C ILE A 80 5.38 -37.78 1.43
N GLU A 81 5.86 -37.57 2.66
CA GLU A 81 5.79 -38.57 3.73
C GLU A 81 5.15 -37.99 4.99
N ASN A 82 4.05 -38.59 5.42
CA ASN A 82 3.42 -38.34 6.70
C ASN A 82 3.85 -39.42 7.69
N LYS A 83 4.78 -39.09 8.61
CA LYS A 83 5.24 -40.02 9.66
C LYS A 83 4.15 -40.29 10.71
N SER A 84 3.20 -39.38 10.87
CA SER A 84 1.96 -39.53 11.65
C SER A 84 0.77 -39.17 10.77
N ALA A 85 -0.43 -39.60 11.12
CA ALA A 85 -1.63 -39.28 10.36
C ALA A 85 -1.80 -37.76 10.22
N GLY A 86 -1.82 -37.27 8.98
CA GLY A 86 -1.87 -35.84 8.66
C GLY A 86 -2.39 -35.56 7.24
N TYR A 87 -2.61 -34.28 6.96
CA TYR A 87 -2.92 -33.76 5.63
C TYR A 87 -1.81 -32.84 5.16
N ASN A 88 -1.13 -33.21 4.10
CA ASN A 88 -0.07 -32.42 3.49
C ASN A 88 -0.18 -32.42 1.96
N TYR A 89 0.25 -31.31 1.35
CA TYR A 89 0.27 -31.17 -0.10
C TYR A 89 1.39 -30.23 -0.55
N LEU A 90 1.85 -30.45 -1.77
CA LEU A 90 2.69 -29.53 -2.54
C LEU A 90 1.83 -28.92 -3.63
N LYS A 91 1.90 -27.60 -3.85
CA LYS A 91 1.03 -26.88 -4.77
C LYS A 91 1.77 -25.94 -5.70
N GLN A 92 1.21 -25.77 -6.92
CA GLN A 92 1.60 -24.74 -7.87
C GLN A 92 0.35 -24.17 -8.55
N THR A 93 0.30 -22.85 -8.75
CA THR A 93 -0.81 -22.17 -9.46
C THR A 93 -0.43 -21.94 -10.91
N VAL A 94 -1.25 -22.40 -11.82
CA VAL A 94 -1.11 -22.22 -13.27
C VAL A 94 -2.26 -21.37 -13.80
N LYS A 95 -1.97 -20.50 -14.78
CA LYS A 95 -2.99 -19.67 -15.44
C LYS A 95 -3.67 -20.52 -16.52
N VAL A 96 -4.99 -20.47 -16.55
CA VAL A 96 -5.82 -21.20 -17.52
C VAL A 96 -6.89 -20.28 -18.13
N GLU A 97 -7.47 -20.68 -19.23
CA GLU A 97 -8.58 -19.96 -19.87
C GLU A 97 -9.92 -20.61 -19.52
N VAL A 98 -10.89 -19.78 -19.16
CA VAL A 98 -12.26 -20.27 -18.86
C VAL A 98 -12.86 -20.93 -20.10
N ASN A 99 -13.53 -22.08 -19.90
CA ASN A 99 -14.15 -22.90 -20.93
C ASN A 99 -13.22 -23.58 -21.95
N LYS A 100 -11.88 -23.52 -21.76
CA LYS A 100 -10.95 -24.35 -22.53
C LYS A 100 -10.70 -25.70 -21.84
N ILE A 101 -10.24 -26.69 -22.60
CA ILE A 101 -10.00 -28.03 -22.08
C ILE A 101 -8.52 -28.19 -21.74
N TYR A 102 -8.23 -28.75 -20.57
CA TYR A 102 -6.88 -29.01 -20.10
C TYR A 102 -6.72 -30.49 -19.80
N LYS A 103 -5.66 -31.07 -20.35
CA LYS A 103 -5.18 -32.40 -20.04
C LYS A 103 -4.23 -32.31 -18.85
N VAL A 104 -4.49 -33.10 -17.81
CA VAL A 104 -3.63 -33.20 -16.64
C VAL A 104 -3.06 -34.62 -16.58
N THR A 105 -1.74 -34.70 -16.44
CA THR A 105 -1.06 -36.01 -16.26
C THR A 105 -0.19 -35.96 -15.02
N VAL A 106 -0.07 -37.06 -14.33
CA VAL A 106 0.80 -37.26 -13.18
C VAL A 106 1.22 -38.70 -13.06
N ASP A 107 2.48 -38.93 -12.72
CA ASP A 107 2.99 -40.25 -12.34
C ASP A 107 2.95 -40.35 -10.81
N MET A 108 2.34 -41.41 -10.28
CA MET A 108 2.22 -41.64 -8.84
C MET A 108 2.68 -43.05 -8.47
N LYS A 109 3.46 -43.15 -7.37
CA LYS A 109 3.91 -44.45 -6.83
C LYS A 109 3.65 -44.49 -5.32
N ILE A 110 3.19 -45.62 -4.81
CA ILE A 110 2.97 -45.92 -3.41
C ILE A 110 3.68 -47.25 -3.10
N ASP A 111 4.71 -47.21 -2.24
CA ASP A 111 5.50 -48.40 -1.89
C ASP A 111 4.81 -49.33 -0.89
N LYS A 112 4.02 -48.77 0.03
CA LYS A 112 3.26 -49.45 1.07
C LYS A 112 1.85 -48.86 1.17
N GLU A 113 0.86 -49.72 1.42
CA GLU A 113 -0.51 -49.26 1.61
C GLU A 113 -0.59 -48.08 2.61
N LEU A 114 -1.34 -47.06 2.25
CA LEU A 114 -1.57 -45.89 3.06
C LEU A 114 -2.65 -46.14 4.15
N SER A 115 -2.53 -45.51 5.30
CA SER A 115 -3.41 -45.80 6.44
C SER A 115 -4.89 -45.47 6.23
N ASN A 116 -5.24 -44.70 5.18
CA ASN A 116 -6.60 -44.28 4.88
C ASN A 116 -6.94 -44.59 3.42
N LYS A 117 -8.16 -45.07 3.13
CA LYS A 117 -8.65 -45.39 1.77
C LYS A 117 -8.64 -44.18 0.82
N GLN A 118 -8.72 -42.95 1.35
CA GLN A 118 -8.61 -41.75 0.54
C GLN A 118 -7.20 -41.55 -0.04
N GLY A 119 -6.19 -41.90 0.74
CA GLY A 119 -4.81 -42.02 0.29
C GLY A 119 -4.18 -40.75 -0.23
N ALA A 120 -3.52 -40.88 -1.38
CA ALA A 120 -2.89 -39.79 -2.12
C ALA A 120 -3.69 -39.49 -3.41
N TYR A 121 -3.73 -38.21 -3.79
CA TYR A 121 -4.51 -37.72 -4.94
C TYR A 121 -4.00 -36.41 -5.47
N VAL A 122 -4.46 -36.01 -6.66
CA VAL A 122 -4.33 -34.66 -7.21
C VAL A 122 -5.63 -33.90 -6.95
N SER A 123 -5.54 -32.62 -6.59
CA SER A 123 -6.70 -31.75 -6.42
C SER A 123 -6.41 -30.36 -6.98
N PHE A 124 -7.44 -29.58 -7.16
CA PHE A 124 -7.34 -28.12 -7.36
C PHE A 124 -7.88 -27.42 -6.13
N LEU A 125 -7.06 -26.58 -5.49
CA LEU A 125 -7.40 -25.96 -4.21
C LEU A 125 -8.60 -25.01 -4.28
N GLU A 126 -9.02 -24.59 -5.48
CA GLU A 126 -10.24 -23.81 -5.71
C GLU A 126 -11.51 -24.61 -5.40
N ASN A 127 -11.45 -25.95 -5.42
CA ASN A 127 -12.52 -26.83 -4.97
C ASN A 127 -11.95 -28.20 -4.56
N VAL A 128 -11.68 -28.36 -3.27
CA VAL A 128 -11.06 -29.55 -2.67
C VAL A 128 -11.97 -30.79 -2.62
N GLU A 129 -13.23 -30.64 -3.02
CA GLU A 129 -14.15 -31.80 -3.17
C GLU A 129 -13.71 -32.71 -4.32
N TYR A 130 -13.08 -32.13 -5.37
CA TYR A 130 -12.53 -32.89 -6.47
C TYR A 130 -11.20 -33.51 -6.08
N LYS A 131 -11.17 -34.85 -6.02
CA LYS A 131 -10.00 -35.66 -5.71
C LYS A 131 -9.70 -36.57 -6.89
N PHE A 132 -8.81 -36.11 -7.76
CA PHE A 132 -8.48 -36.81 -8.99
C PHE A 132 -7.46 -37.92 -8.73
N VAL A 133 -7.60 -39.04 -9.40
CA VAL A 133 -6.68 -40.18 -9.40
C VAL A 133 -6.28 -40.68 -8.01
N ALA A 134 -7.22 -40.64 -7.06
CA ALA A 134 -7.00 -41.08 -5.68
C ALA A 134 -6.55 -42.54 -5.58
N ARG A 135 -5.48 -42.79 -4.79
CA ARG A 135 -4.91 -44.13 -4.56
C ARG A 135 -4.47 -44.28 -3.11
N SER A 136 -4.72 -45.46 -2.54
CA SER A 136 -4.26 -45.82 -1.18
C SER A 136 -3.44 -47.11 -1.16
N GLN A 137 -3.62 -47.99 -2.15
CA GLN A 137 -2.98 -49.30 -2.24
C GLN A 137 -1.57 -49.17 -2.82
N LYS A 138 -0.71 -50.12 -2.45
CA LYS A 138 0.64 -50.29 -3.06
C LYS A 138 0.53 -50.37 -4.58
N THR A 139 1.38 -49.64 -5.30
CA THR A 139 1.48 -49.70 -6.75
C THR A 139 2.66 -50.53 -7.23
N ASN A 140 2.55 -51.11 -8.41
CA ASN A 140 3.67 -51.79 -9.07
C ASN A 140 4.44 -50.79 -9.94
N GLY A 141 5.37 -50.05 -9.33
CA GLY A 141 6.09 -48.93 -9.98
C GLY A 141 5.27 -47.63 -10.03
N PHE A 142 5.71 -46.69 -10.87
CA PHE A 142 5.00 -45.45 -11.15
C PHE A 142 3.82 -45.71 -12.10
N VAL A 143 2.65 -45.27 -11.70
CA VAL A 143 1.43 -45.38 -12.51
C VAL A 143 1.08 -44.02 -13.07
N LYS A 144 1.16 -43.88 -14.39
CA LYS A 144 0.72 -42.67 -15.09
C LYS A 144 -0.79 -42.59 -15.08
N SER A 145 -1.29 -41.44 -14.65
CA SER A 145 -2.72 -41.13 -14.62
C SER A 145 -3.00 -39.87 -15.43
N THR A 146 -4.11 -39.89 -16.18
CA THR A 146 -4.53 -38.79 -17.05
C THR A 146 -5.99 -38.48 -16.81
N PHE A 147 -6.34 -37.20 -16.72
CA PHE A 147 -7.71 -36.72 -16.66
C PHE A 147 -7.87 -35.39 -17.38
N TYR A 148 -9.11 -35.03 -17.74
CA TYR A 148 -9.40 -33.83 -18.50
C TYR A 148 -10.35 -32.93 -17.73
N VAL A 149 -9.99 -31.63 -17.64
CA VAL A 149 -10.77 -30.60 -16.90
C VAL A 149 -11.10 -29.43 -17.80
N LYS A 150 -12.29 -28.87 -17.59
CA LYS A 150 -12.75 -27.65 -18.24
C LYS A 150 -13.13 -26.64 -17.16
N PRO A 151 -12.26 -25.66 -16.83
CA PRO A 151 -12.59 -24.61 -15.86
C PRO A 151 -13.79 -23.81 -16.32
N LYS A 152 -14.80 -23.61 -15.46
CA LYS A 152 -16.06 -22.92 -15.78
C LYS A 152 -16.14 -21.51 -15.23
N ASN A 153 -15.48 -21.24 -14.12
CA ASN A 153 -15.60 -19.97 -13.38
C ASN A 153 -14.27 -19.57 -12.69
N THR A 154 -13.15 -20.04 -13.21
CA THR A 154 -11.81 -19.67 -12.75
C THR A 154 -10.86 -19.60 -13.94
N ASP A 155 -9.94 -18.65 -13.94
CA ASP A 155 -8.87 -18.43 -14.91
C ASP A 155 -7.51 -18.90 -14.41
N TYR A 156 -7.49 -19.60 -13.27
CA TYR A 156 -6.33 -20.26 -12.71
C TYR A 156 -6.73 -21.60 -12.06
N LEU A 157 -5.79 -22.53 -11.99
CA LEU A 157 -5.89 -23.79 -11.26
C LEU A 157 -4.68 -23.93 -10.34
N THR A 158 -4.92 -24.11 -9.04
CA THR A 158 -3.86 -24.41 -8.09
C THR A 158 -3.76 -25.94 -7.94
N VAL A 159 -2.89 -26.51 -8.74
CA VAL A 159 -2.60 -27.96 -8.73
C VAL A 159 -1.99 -28.32 -7.39
N ALA A 160 -2.57 -29.25 -6.68
CA ALA A 160 -2.10 -29.75 -5.38
C ALA A 160 -1.90 -31.27 -5.44
N LEU A 161 -0.69 -31.71 -5.08
CA LEU A 161 -0.33 -33.12 -4.91
C LEU A 161 -0.50 -33.46 -3.43
N CYS A 162 -1.49 -34.24 -3.09
CA CYS A 162 -1.99 -34.39 -1.71
C CYS A 162 -1.76 -35.79 -1.15
N ILE A 163 -1.55 -35.87 0.16
CA ILE A 163 -1.67 -37.09 0.98
C ILE A 163 -2.57 -36.79 2.17
N GLY A 164 -3.69 -37.54 2.32
CA GLY A 164 -4.73 -37.25 3.29
C GLY A 164 -5.64 -36.08 2.92
N SER A 165 -6.58 -35.73 3.79
CA SER A 165 -7.44 -34.53 3.68
C SER A 165 -7.74 -33.97 5.08
N THR A 166 -8.37 -32.80 5.15
CA THR A 166 -8.80 -32.17 6.41
C THR A 166 -9.73 -33.05 7.26
N GLU A 167 -10.55 -33.86 6.59
CA GLU A 167 -11.50 -34.79 7.24
C GLU A 167 -10.90 -36.17 7.50
N ASN A 168 -9.95 -36.58 6.65
CA ASN A 168 -9.36 -37.92 6.62
C ASN A 168 -7.84 -37.84 6.56
N ASN A 169 -7.23 -37.69 7.72
CA ASN A 169 -5.77 -37.70 7.86
C ASN A 169 -5.19 -39.06 7.41
N CYS A 170 -4.03 -39.02 6.73
CA CYS A 170 -3.38 -40.20 6.22
C CYS A 170 -1.92 -40.28 6.67
N GLN A 171 -1.46 -41.48 7.03
CA GLN A 171 -0.06 -41.80 7.33
C GLN A 171 0.52 -42.63 6.21
N GLY A 172 1.77 -42.42 5.86
CA GLY A 172 2.50 -43.16 4.83
C GLY A 172 3.27 -42.25 3.88
N ALA A 173 3.77 -42.79 2.79
CA ALA A 173 4.56 -42.11 1.79
C ALA A 173 4.03 -42.29 0.38
N VAL A 174 4.03 -41.22 -0.40
CA VAL A 174 3.69 -41.22 -1.83
C VAL A 174 4.77 -40.51 -2.63
N TYR A 175 5.00 -40.94 -3.84
CA TYR A 175 5.93 -40.36 -4.78
C TYR A 175 5.16 -39.81 -5.98
N PHE A 176 5.49 -38.59 -6.40
CA PHE A 176 4.92 -37.92 -7.57
C PHE A 176 6.02 -37.52 -8.54
N ASP A 177 5.69 -37.60 -9.83
CA ASP A 177 6.58 -37.23 -10.92
C ASP A 177 5.78 -36.81 -12.15
N ASN A 178 6.45 -36.20 -13.13
CA ASN A 178 5.92 -35.86 -14.46
C ASN A 178 4.55 -35.17 -14.45
N VAL A 179 4.40 -34.17 -13.59
CA VAL A 179 3.17 -33.39 -13.52
C VAL A 179 3.09 -32.44 -14.71
N ASN A 180 2.04 -32.60 -15.50
CA ASN A 180 1.81 -31.77 -16.68
C ASN A 180 0.37 -31.28 -16.70
N VAL A 181 0.19 -30.00 -17.00
CA VAL A 181 -1.10 -29.39 -17.31
C VAL A 181 -0.95 -28.69 -18.65
N SER A 182 -1.60 -29.17 -19.68
CA SER A 182 -1.50 -28.60 -21.02
C SER A 182 -2.88 -28.40 -21.64
N ARG A 183 -3.06 -27.31 -22.39
CA ARG A 183 -4.27 -27.05 -23.16
C ARG A 183 -4.39 -28.01 -24.30
N VAL A 184 -5.60 -28.55 -24.55
CA VAL A 184 -5.92 -29.45 -25.68
C VAL A 184 -7.23 -29.00 -26.32
N SER A 185 -7.37 -29.30 -27.61
CA SER A 185 -8.59 -28.98 -28.38
C SER A 185 -9.72 -29.93 -28.08
N GLU A 186 -9.44 -31.25 -27.91
CA GLU A 186 -10.43 -32.29 -27.77
C GLU A 186 -10.06 -33.28 -26.66
N VAL A 187 -11.05 -34.00 -26.17
CA VAL A 187 -10.88 -35.11 -25.22
C VAL A 187 -10.91 -36.41 -26.01
N PRO A 188 -9.88 -37.28 -25.93
CA PRO A 188 -9.87 -38.59 -26.62
C PRO A 188 -11.02 -39.48 -26.14
N GLU A 189 -11.46 -40.39 -27.02
CA GLU A 189 -12.45 -41.43 -26.68
C GLU A 189 -12.00 -42.23 -25.44
N GLY A 190 -12.94 -42.50 -24.53
CA GLY A 190 -12.68 -43.25 -23.30
C GLY A 190 -12.32 -42.38 -22.08
N PHE A 191 -12.19 -41.07 -22.22
CA PHE A 191 -11.97 -40.18 -21.12
C PHE A 191 -13.19 -39.29 -20.85
N GLU A 192 -13.49 -39.07 -19.57
CA GLU A 192 -14.53 -38.14 -19.13
C GLU A 192 -14.01 -36.72 -19.04
N LEU A 193 -14.79 -35.74 -19.56
CA LEU A 193 -14.50 -34.29 -19.37
C LEU A 193 -15.15 -33.77 -18.10
N ILE A 194 -14.32 -33.37 -17.14
CA ILE A 194 -14.78 -32.85 -15.86
C ILE A 194 -14.97 -31.35 -15.97
N ASN A 195 -16.21 -30.86 -15.83
CA ASN A 195 -16.53 -29.44 -15.78
C ASN A 195 -16.20 -28.90 -14.40
N PHE A 196 -14.97 -28.41 -14.22
CA PHE A 196 -14.48 -27.93 -12.95
C PHE A 196 -15.08 -26.57 -12.61
N LYS A 197 -15.66 -26.46 -11.41
CA LYS A 197 -16.15 -25.20 -10.85
C LYS A 197 -15.48 -24.93 -9.52
N LYS A 198 -14.95 -23.71 -9.37
CA LYS A 198 -14.49 -23.22 -8.07
C LYS A 198 -15.66 -23.31 -7.07
N ALA A 199 -15.37 -23.82 -5.87
CA ALA A 199 -16.37 -23.95 -4.81
C ALA A 199 -16.96 -22.59 -4.47
N LYS A 200 -18.28 -22.55 -4.30
CA LYS A 200 -18.91 -21.38 -3.68
C LYS A 200 -18.55 -21.41 -2.19
N THR A 201 -17.89 -20.38 -1.70
CA THR A 201 -17.72 -20.19 -0.26
C THR A 201 -19.10 -20.01 0.37
N VAL A 202 -19.58 -21.02 1.08
CA VAL A 202 -20.83 -20.92 1.85
C VAL A 202 -20.50 -20.20 3.15
N ASN A 203 -21.03 -18.99 3.31
CA ASN A 203 -20.88 -18.24 4.54
C ASN A 203 -22.05 -18.53 5.48
N THR A 204 -21.72 -19.01 6.65
CA THR A 204 -22.66 -19.35 7.72
C THR A 204 -22.75 -18.31 8.84
N GLY A 205 -22.35 -17.05 8.58
CA GLY A 205 -22.41 -15.98 9.58
C GLY A 205 -22.59 -14.60 8.95
N ALA A 206 -23.13 -13.66 9.70
CA ALA A 206 -23.20 -12.26 9.28
C ALA A 206 -21.78 -11.72 9.01
N ASP A 207 -21.52 -11.24 7.79
CA ASP A 207 -20.25 -10.62 7.44
C ASP A 207 -20.16 -9.21 8.04
N VAL A 208 -19.80 -9.14 9.32
CA VAL A 208 -19.64 -7.88 10.05
C VAL A 208 -18.62 -6.97 9.35
N ASN A 209 -17.59 -7.55 8.74
CA ASN A 209 -16.56 -6.79 8.03
C ASN A 209 -17.11 -6.19 6.73
N GLY A 210 -17.90 -6.97 5.97
CA GLY A 210 -18.61 -6.45 4.78
C GLY A 210 -19.63 -5.38 5.11
N ILE A 211 -20.37 -5.53 6.22
CA ILE A 211 -21.31 -4.52 6.71
C ILE A 211 -20.55 -3.24 7.08
N CYS A 212 -19.46 -3.34 7.86
CA CYS A 212 -18.61 -2.19 8.22
C CYS A 212 -18.03 -1.51 6.99
N PHE A 213 -17.54 -2.27 6.01
CA PHE A 213 -17.04 -1.73 4.74
C PHE A 213 -18.14 -0.97 3.99
N THR A 214 -19.36 -1.54 3.90
CA THR A 214 -20.51 -0.90 3.24
C THR A 214 -20.90 0.39 3.93
N VAL A 215 -20.95 0.40 5.26
CA VAL A 215 -21.24 1.60 6.05
C VAL A 215 -20.17 2.66 5.83
N LEU A 216 -18.89 2.29 5.86
CA LEU A 216 -17.77 3.21 5.59
C LEU A 216 -17.82 3.78 4.17
N MET A 217 -18.11 2.94 3.15
CA MET A 217 -18.26 3.39 1.76
C MET A 217 -19.46 4.32 1.60
N SER A 218 -20.55 4.06 2.31
CA SER A 218 -21.73 4.93 2.30
C SER A 218 -21.44 6.27 2.98
N LEU A 219 -20.77 6.25 4.13
CA LEU A 219 -20.30 7.47 4.82
C LEU A 219 -19.33 8.27 3.96
N PHE A 220 -18.45 7.59 3.22
CA PHE A 220 -17.56 8.21 2.25
C PHE A 220 -18.32 8.88 1.11
N GLY A 221 -19.31 8.21 0.53
CA GLY A 221 -20.17 8.79 -0.49
C GLY A 221 -20.87 10.05 0.02
N VAL A 222 -21.40 10.02 1.25
CA VAL A 222 -22.03 11.19 1.88
C VAL A 222 -21.00 12.30 2.14
N ALA A 223 -19.80 11.96 2.63
CA ALA A 223 -18.73 12.92 2.84
C ALA A 223 -18.25 13.57 1.53
N LEU A 224 -18.13 12.79 0.46
CA LEU A 224 -17.82 13.29 -0.89
C LEU A 224 -18.90 14.24 -1.41
N LEU A 225 -20.18 13.87 -1.25
CA LEU A 225 -21.31 14.72 -1.65
C LEU A 225 -21.34 16.02 -0.83
N ALA A 226 -21.08 15.95 0.48
CA ALA A 226 -20.98 17.11 1.34
C ALA A 226 -19.79 18.01 0.95
N CYS A 227 -18.61 17.41 0.68
CA CYS A 227 -17.45 18.14 0.18
C CYS A 227 -17.73 18.77 -1.18
N ALA A 228 -18.34 18.03 -2.11
CA ALA A 228 -18.76 18.55 -3.41
C ALA A 228 -19.78 19.68 -3.28
N TYR A 229 -20.75 19.55 -2.39
CA TYR A 229 -21.73 20.61 -2.09
C TYR A 229 -21.06 21.87 -1.52
N VAL A 230 -20.18 21.72 -0.54
CA VAL A 230 -19.43 22.86 0.04
C VAL A 230 -18.53 23.48 -1.04
N LEU A 231 -17.91 22.67 -1.88
CA LEU A 231 -17.08 23.11 -3.00
C LEU A 231 -17.90 23.88 -4.03
N ILE A 232 -19.04 23.33 -4.46
CA ILE A 232 -19.97 23.95 -5.41
C ILE A 232 -20.51 25.27 -4.84
N ARG A 233 -20.97 25.26 -3.58
CA ARG A 233 -21.48 26.47 -2.93
C ARG A 233 -20.41 27.56 -2.79
N ARG A 234 -19.14 27.18 -2.54
CA ARG A 234 -18.02 28.11 -2.55
C ARG A 234 -17.65 28.62 -3.95
N LEU A 235 -17.73 27.74 -4.96
CA LEU A 235 -17.51 28.12 -6.35
C LEU A 235 -18.53 29.18 -6.80
N TYR A 236 -19.79 29.07 -6.35
CA TYR A 236 -20.85 30.05 -6.66
C TYR A 236 -20.78 31.31 -5.78
N ALA A 237 -20.32 31.21 -4.53
CA ALA A 237 -20.37 32.33 -3.57
C ALA A 237 -19.19 33.32 -3.66
N ARG A 238 -18.11 33.00 -4.41
CA ARG A 238 -16.91 33.84 -4.49
C ARG A 238 -16.50 34.07 -5.96
N LYS A 239 -16.93 35.18 -6.50
CA LYS A 239 -16.47 35.63 -7.83
C LYS A 239 -15.00 36.07 -7.87
N ASP A 240 -14.40 36.50 -6.75
CA ASP A 240 -13.14 37.27 -6.77
C ASP A 240 -11.99 36.74 -5.87
N ALA A 241 -12.11 35.54 -5.28
CA ALA A 241 -11.18 35.07 -4.25
C ALA A 241 -9.79 34.61 -4.75
N PHE A 242 -9.49 34.69 -6.02
CA PHE A 242 -8.27 34.13 -6.60
C PHE A 242 -7.36 35.14 -7.32
N ALA A 243 -7.71 36.42 -7.25
CA ALA A 243 -6.91 37.47 -7.89
C ALA A 243 -5.56 37.72 -7.22
N ASP A 244 -5.42 37.36 -5.94
CA ASP A 244 -4.27 37.67 -5.10
C ASP A 244 -3.61 36.47 -4.45
N PHE A 245 -3.42 35.38 -5.18
CA PHE A 245 -2.53 34.32 -4.70
C PHE A 245 -1.07 34.81 -4.75
N GLY A 246 -0.51 35.10 -3.58
CA GLY A 246 0.84 35.67 -3.45
C GLY A 246 0.89 36.91 -2.57
N LYS A 247 -0.12 37.70 -2.57
CA LYS A 247 -0.43 38.55 -1.43
C LYS A 247 -1.27 37.68 -0.54
N SER A 248 -0.76 37.32 0.67
CA SER A 248 -1.51 36.57 1.67
C SER A 248 -2.98 36.84 1.44
N ALA A 249 -3.79 35.83 1.06
CA ALA A 249 -5.22 35.95 1.11
C ALA A 249 -5.52 36.18 2.60
N VAL A 250 -5.37 37.40 3.00
CA VAL A 250 -5.72 37.90 4.32
C VAL A 250 -7.22 37.77 4.30
N PHE A 251 -7.68 36.64 4.80
CA PHE A 251 -8.96 36.65 5.45
C PHE A 251 -8.78 37.63 6.56
N GLU A 252 -9.22 38.88 6.32
CA GLU A 252 -9.22 39.93 7.32
C GLU A 252 -9.71 39.33 8.62
N LYS A 253 -8.84 39.35 9.59
CA LYS A 253 -9.09 38.96 10.95
C LYS A 253 -10.13 39.92 11.49
N LYS A 254 -11.41 39.74 11.14
CA LYS A 254 -12.52 40.35 11.88
C LYS A 254 -12.51 39.70 13.23
N SER A 255 -11.71 40.26 14.13
CA SER A 255 -11.85 40.02 15.57
C SER A 255 -13.15 40.64 16.01
N THR A 256 -14.25 39.97 15.83
CA THR A 256 -15.46 40.26 16.56
C THR A 256 -15.26 39.67 17.94
N THR A 257 -14.84 40.51 18.87
CA THR A 257 -14.95 40.28 20.30
C THR A 257 -16.43 40.29 20.72
N PHE A 258 -17.14 39.22 20.36
CA PHE A 258 -18.41 38.89 21.01
C PHE A 258 -18.08 38.07 22.26
N ALA A 259 -18.76 38.36 23.38
CA ALA A 259 -18.77 37.50 24.55
C ALA A 259 -19.11 36.07 24.08
N THR A 260 -18.09 35.20 23.98
CA THR A 260 -18.24 33.87 23.40
C THR A 260 -19.02 33.02 24.38
N LYS A 261 -20.23 32.61 23.99
CA LYS A 261 -20.96 31.58 24.74
C LYS A 261 -20.06 30.37 24.90
N TRP A 262 -20.14 29.67 26.04
CA TRP A 262 -19.25 28.53 26.36
C TRP A 262 -19.13 27.47 25.24
N TYR A 263 -20.22 27.21 24.48
CA TYR A 263 -20.23 26.30 23.34
C TYR A 263 -19.53 26.87 22.09
N GLN A 264 -19.10 28.12 22.09
CA GLN A 264 -18.29 28.72 21.04
C GLN A 264 -16.80 28.77 21.40
N SER A 265 -16.45 28.30 22.62
CA SER A 265 -15.06 28.20 23.02
C SER A 265 -14.31 27.16 22.18
N ASP A 266 -13.03 27.44 21.91
CA ASP A 266 -12.17 26.51 21.17
C ASP A 266 -12.09 25.15 21.86
N ALA A 267 -12.00 25.17 23.19
CA ALA A 267 -11.94 23.92 23.96
C ALA A 267 -13.17 23.04 23.73
N PHE A 268 -14.37 23.63 23.72
CA PHE A 268 -15.60 22.91 23.47
C PHE A 268 -15.64 22.37 22.03
N ILE A 269 -15.37 23.23 21.03
CA ILE A 269 -15.42 22.84 19.60
C ILE A 269 -14.42 21.72 19.32
N VAL A 270 -13.17 21.85 19.77
CA VAL A 270 -12.14 20.83 19.57
C VAL A 270 -12.51 19.53 20.28
N SER A 271 -12.97 19.64 21.54
CA SER A 271 -13.40 18.46 22.30
C SER A 271 -14.52 17.69 21.59
N MET A 272 -15.52 18.38 21.04
CA MET A 272 -16.62 17.74 20.30
C MET A 272 -16.15 17.07 19.01
N ILE A 273 -15.25 17.72 18.25
CA ILE A 273 -14.66 17.11 17.05
C ILE A 273 -13.84 15.88 17.42
N LEU A 274 -12.99 15.97 18.45
CA LEU A 274 -12.13 14.87 18.89
C LEU A 274 -12.94 13.71 19.47
N LEU A 275 -14.00 13.98 20.24
CA LEU A 275 -14.90 12.94 20.77
C LEU A 275 -15.64 12.21 19.64
N GLY A 276 -16.19 12.95 18.67
CA GLY A 276 -16.82 12.33 17.50
C GLY A 276 -15.83 11.52 16.66
N ALA A 277 -14.63 12.06 16.42
CA ALA A 277 -13.57 11.37 15.72
C ALA A 277 -13.09 10.11 16.45
N ALA A 278 -12.93 10.20 17.78
CA ALA A 278 -12.54 9.06 18.62
C ALA A 278 -13.62 7.99 18.63
N ALA A 279 -14.91 8.35 18.73
CA ALA A 279 -16.02 7.40 18.75
C ALA A 279 -16.02 6.54 17.46
N ILE A 280 -15.88 7.17 16.29
CA ILE A 280 -15.87 6.44 15.01
C ILE A 280 -14.64 5.51 14.94
N ARG A 281 -13.46 5.98 15.34
CA ARG A 281 -12.22 5.18 15.34
C ARG A 281 -12.28 4.03 16.33
N LEU A 282 -12.89 4.22 17.49
CA LEU A 282 -13.12 3.16 18.47
C LEU A 282 -14.07 2.09 17.93
N VAL A 283 -15.13 2.47 17.21
CA VAL A 283 -15.99 1.48 16.55
C VAL A 283 -15.16 0.62 15.59
N ILE A 284 -14.37 1.23 14.71
CA ILE A 284 -13.50 0.50 13.77
C ILE A 284 -12.52 -0.40 14.53
N LEU A 285 -11.88 0.13 15.56
CA LEU A 285 -10.87 -0.56 16.36
C LEU A 285 -11.43 -1.79 17.08
N LEU A 286 -12.67 -1.71 17.57
CA LEU A 286 -13.33 -2.79 18.30
C LEU A 286 -14.02 -3.82 17.40
N THR A 287 -14.50 -3.39 16.21
CA THR A 287 -15.25 -4.28 15.30
C THR A 287 -14.35 -4.96 14.27
N MET A 288 -13.17 -4.39 13.95
CA MET A 288 -12.28 -4.89 12.92
C MET A 288 -10.97 -5.38 13.54
N TYR A 289 -10.56 -6.60 13.20
CA TYR A 289 -9.32 -7.21 13.76
C TYR A 289 -8.03 -6.52 13.28
N GLY A 290 -8.06 -5.75 12.18
CA GLY A 290 -6.87 -5.19 11.55
C GLY A 290 -6.39 -6.01 10.35
N MET A 291 -5.29 -5.55 9.73
CA MET A 291 -4.85 -6.05 8.42
C MET A 291 -4.19 -7.42 8.53
N GLY A 292 -4.95 -8.48 8.45
CA GLY A 292 -4.61 -9.90 8.25
C GLY A 292 -3.16 -10.31 8.58
N SER A 293 -2.42 -10.77 7.58
CA SER A 293 -1.05 -11.28 7.74
C SER A 293 -0.05 -10.22 8.23
N GLU A 294 -0.24 -8.94 7.91
CA GLU A 294 0.64 -7.86 8.36
C GLU A 294 0.50 -7.65 9.87
N MET A 295 -0.73 -7.65 10.38
CA MET A 295 -1.00 -7.57 11.82
C MET A 295 -0.42 -8.77 12.56
N THR A 296 -0.69 -9.99 12.09
CA THR A 296 -0.19 -11.23 12.71
C THR A 296 1.33 -11.26 12.78
N ASN A 297 2.02 -10.83 11.70
CA ASN A 297 3.48 -10.75 11.67
C ASN A 297 4.01 -9.73 12.68
N THR A 298 3.40 -8.54 12.74
CA THR A 298 3.83 -7.47 13.67
C THR A 298 3.65 -7.90 15.12
N LEU A 299 2.52 -8.53 15.48
CA LEU A 299 2.26 -9.02 16.81
C LEU A 299 3.19 -10.20 17.20
N SER A 300 3.44 -11.10 16.24
CA SER A 300 4.39 -12.21 16.43
C SER A 300 5.80 -11.71 16.75
N ILE A 301 6.26 -10.67 16.03
CA ILE A 301 7.57 -10.06 16.29
C ILE A 301 7.60 -9.36 17.63
N ALA A 302 6.57 -8.61 17.99
CA ALA A 302 6.47 -7.97 19.30
C ALA A 302 6.61 -8.98 20.44
N ARG A 303 5.89 -10.09 20.39
CA ARG A 303 5.94 -11.13 21.42
C ARG A 303 7.22 -11.94 21.41
N LYS A 304 7.57 -12.51 20.25
CA LYS A 304 8.65 -13.51 20.14
C LYS A 304 10.03 -12.92 20.36
N TYR A 305 10.26 -11.71 19.88
CA TYR A 305 11.59 -11.11 19.87
C TYR A 305 11.76 -9.94 20.83
N LEU A 306 10.70 -9.22 21.17
CA LEU A 306 10.77 -7.97 21.91
C LEU A 306 10.13 -8.03 23.30
N GLY A 307 9.17 -8.92 23.52
CA GLY A 307 8.47 -9.08 24.81
C GLY A 307 9.24 -9.83 25.88
N VAL A 308 10.34 -10.48 25.56
CA VAL A 308 11.09 -11.37 26.46
C VAL A 308 12.49 -10.82 26.72
N ASN A 309 12.99 -10.95 27.97
CA ASN A 309 14.34 -10.64 28.43
C ASN A 309 15.22 -9.76 27.52
N ASN A 310 15.36 -8.48 27.85
CA ASN A 310 16.21 -7.52 27.15
C ASN A 310 15.96 -7.39 25.62
N GLY A 311 14.71 -7.54 25.19
CA GLY A 311 14.31 -7.68 23.79
C GLY A 311 14.84 -6.61 22.86
N VAL A 312 14.88 -5.33 23.28
CA VAL A 312 15.43 -4.23 22.47
C VAL A 312 16.91 -4.41 22.23
N PHE A 313 17.69 -4.76 23.25
CA PHE A 313 19.15 -4.89 23.15
C PHE A 313 19.56 -6.12 22.34
N ASN A 314 18.81 -7.20 22.39
CA ASN A 314 19.13 -8.46 21.69
C ASN A 314 18.36 -8.64 20.39
N PHE A 315 17.56 -7.65 19.96
CA PHE A 315 16.67 -7.79 18.80
C PHE A 315 17.43 -8.12 17.53
N ALA A 316 18.51 -7.39 17.24
CA ALA A 316 19.32 -7.57 16.05
C ALA A 316 19.90 -9.00 15.97
N GLU A 317 20.37 -9.51 17.08
CA GLU A 317 20.99 -10.83 17.20
C GLU A 317 19.95 -11.96 17.03
N LYS A 318 18.78 -11.81 17.66
CA LYS A 318 17.66 -12.75 17.52
C LYS A 318 17.11 -12.79 16.10
N MET A 319 17.02 -11.67 15.43
CA MET A 319 16.56 -11.61 14.03
C MET A 319 17.59 -12.23 13.09
N ALA A 320 18.90 -11.99 13.31
CA ALA A 320 19.96 -12.60 12.54
C ALA A 320 19.99 -14.13 12.70
N SER A 321 19.85 -14.62 13.93
CA SER A 321 19.79 -16.07 14.22
C SER A 321 18.56 -16.76 13.62
N ALA A 322 17.47 -16.00 13.39
CA ALA A 322 16.26 -16.49 12.75
C ALA A 322 16.30 -16.40 11.20
N ASN A 323 17.44 -16.03 10.59
CA ASN A 323 17.56 -15.74 9.15
C ASN A 323 16.49 -14.78 8.61
N THR A 324 16.02 -13.87 9.46
CA THR A 324 14.96 -12.93 9.10
C THR A 324 15.60 -11.59 8.75
N THR A 325 15.29 -11.06 7.56
CA THR A 325 15.78 -9.75 7.15
C THR A 325 15.17 -8.64 8.01
N MET A 326 16.03 -7.78 8.55
CA MET A 326 15.59 -6.64 9.35
C MET A 326 14.97 -5.57 8.48
N THR A 327 13.68 -5.30 8.69
CA THR A 327 12.93 -4.24 7.99
C THR A 327 12.33 -3.20 8.94
N TYR A 328 12.56 -3.33 10.25
CA TYR A 328 12.02 -2.45 11.27
C TYR A 328 13.03 -1.38 11.68
N SER A 329 12.58 -0.12 11.73
CA SER A 329 13.36 0.99 12.25
C SER A 329 13.47 0.96 13.77
N PRO A 330 14.47 1.61 14.38
CA PRO A 330 14.62 1.68 15.82
C PRO A 330 13.38 2.21 16.55
N GLY A 331 12.69 3.22 16.00
CA GLY A 331 11.47 3.77 16.60
C GLY A 331 10.34 2.75 16.67
N VAL A 332 10.16 1.96 15.62
CA VAL A 332 9.18 0.86 15.60
C VAL A 332 9.59 -0.23 16.60
N ILE A 333 10.87 -0.59 16.67
CA ILE A 333 11.38 -1.58 17.63
C ILE A 333 11.05 -1.17 19.07
N TYR A 334 11.22 0.09 19.43
CA TYR A 334 10.85 0.60 20.76
C TYR A 334 9.36 0.43 21.05
N ILE A 335 8.50 0.84 20.12
CA ILE A 335 7.04 0.73 20.30
C ILE A 335 6.63 -0.74 20.43
N LEU A 336 7.14 -1.59 19.54
CA LEU A 336 6.85 -3.03 19.59
C LEU A 336 7.40 -3.72 20.84
N SER A 337 8.52 -3.22 21.40
CA SER A 337 9.07 -3.74 22.67
C SER A 337 8.13 -3.46 23.84
N VAL A 338 7.61 -2.23 23.94
CA VAL A 338 6.61 -1.88 24.96
C VAL A 338 5.35 -2.71 24.79
N LEU A 339 4.85 -2.81 23.53
CA LEU A 339 3.67 -3.63 23.24
C LEU A 339 3.88 -5.11 23.53
N GLY A 340 5.06 -5.66 23.19
CA GLY A 340 5.42 -7.05 23.47
C GLY A 340 5.51 -7.34 24.97
N PHE A 341 6.07 -6.40 25.74
CA PHE A 341 6.13 -6.53 27.22
C PHE A 341 4.73 -6.47 27.85
N VAL A 342 3.91 -5.49 27.49
CA VAL A 342 2.54 -5.36 28.02
C VAL A 342 1.65 -6.50 27.52
N GLY A 343 1.90 -6.95 26.29
CA GLY A 343 1.08 -7.97 25.63
C GLY A 343 1.39 -9.42 25.96
N GLN A 344 2.33 -9.70 26.89
CA GLN A 344 2.70 -11.09 27.23
C GLN A 344 1.50 -11.93 27.69
N ASN A 345 0.59 -11.33 28.44
CA ASN A 345 -0.59 -11.97 29.00
C ASN A 345 -1.90 -11.63 28.27
N LEU A 346 -1.82 -10.91 27.16
CA LEU A 346 -2.98 -10.52 26.36
C LEU A 346 -3.16 -11.47 25.18
N ASP A 347 -4.38 -11.66 24.74
CA ASP A 347 -4.68 -12.34 23.48
C ASP A 347 -4.30 -11.46 22.28
N ASP A 348 -4.26 -12.03 21.06
CA ASP A 348 -3.87 -11.32 19.86
C ASP A 348 -4.85 -10.18 19.49
N ALA A 349 -6.13 -10.36 19.82
CA ALA A 349 -7.13 -9.34 19.58
C ALA A 349 -6.89 -8.10 20.45
N SER A 350 -6.67 -8.28 21.75
CA SER A 350 -6.38 -7.20 22.69
C SER A 350 -5.06 -6.49 22.35
N LEU A 351 -4.01 -7.25 22.00
CA LEU A 351 -2.74 -6.67 21.60
C LEU A 351 -2.84 -5.87 20.29
N SER A 352 -3.62 -6.36 19.32
CA SER A 352 -3.96 -5.65 18.09
C SER A 352 -4.67 -4.32 18.37
N ILE A 353 -5.58 -4.27 19.35
CA ILE A 353 -6.25 -3.04 19.77
C ILE A 353 -5.24 -2.04 20.33
N LEU A 354 -4.33 -2.48 21.21
CA LEU A 354 -3.30 -1.60 21.79
C LEU A 354 -2.37 -1.01 20.71
N LEU A 355 -1.94 -1.80 19.73
CA LEU A 355 -1.11 -1.32 18.61
C LEU A 355 -1.83 -0.22 17.84
N ARG A 356 -3.07 -0.46 17.45
CA ARG A 356 -3.87 0.49 16.67
C ARG A 356 -4.28 1.72 17.48
N LEU A 357 -4.42 1.60 18.79
CA LEU A 357 -4.74 2.73 19.66
C LEU A 357 -3.67 3.85 19.58
N ILE A 358 -2.40 3.49 19.38
CA ILE A 358 -1.31 4.46 19.15
C ILE A 358 -1.60 5.29 17.91
N ASN A 359 -2.03 4.64 16.81
CA ASN A 359 -2.40 5.32 15.58
C ASN A 359 -3.65 6.20 15.76
N VAL A 360 -4.63 5.76 16.51
CA VAL A 360 -5.84 6.56 16.83
C VAL A 360 -5.45 7.84 17.57
N ILE A 361 -4.62 7.74 18.61
CA ILE A 361 -4.15 8.89 19.38
C ILE A 361 -3.37 9.86 18.49
N ALA A 362 -2.49 9.36 17.64
CA ALA A 362 -1.70 10.15 16.71
C ALA A 362 -2.59 10.90 15.70
N ASP A 363 -3.61 10.24 15.16
CA ASP A 363 -4.52 10.85 14.20
C ASP A 363 -5.43 11.91 14.85
N LEU A 364 -5.88 11.68 16.09
CA LEU A 364 -6.57 12.71 16.87
C LEU A 364 -5.68 13.95 17.09
N ALA A 365 -4.37 13.74 17.29
CA ALA A 365 -3.41 14.86 17.37
C ALA A 365 -3.31 15.60 16.02
N VAL A 366 -3.35 14.91 14.88
CA VAL A 366 -3.39 15.56 13.55
C VAL A 366 -4.65 16.43 13.41
N ILE A 367 -5.81 15.91 13.80
CA ILE A 367 -7.08 16.66 13.77
C ILE A 367 -6.97 17.93 14.62
N ALA A 368 -6.42 17.83 15.82
CA ALA A 368 -6.20 18.99 16.69
C ALA A 368 -5.21 19.99 16.05
N MET A 369 -4.12 19.52 15.45
CA MET A 369 -3.15 20.38 14.74
C MET A 369 -3.80 21.11 13.57
N ILE A 370 -4.64 20.43 12.77
CA ILE A 370 -5.42 21.06 11.68
C ILE A 370 -6.30 22.18 12.21
N TYR A 371 -6.99 21.95 13.33
CA TYR A 371 -7.83 22.98 13.94
C TYR A 371 -7.01 24.20 14.40
N PHE A 372 -6.02 23.98 15.27
CA PHE A 372 -5.27 25.10 15.87
C PHE A 372 -4.41 25.87 14.86
N TYR A 373 -3.84 25.15 13.88
CA TYR A 373 -3.10 25.78 12.80
C TYR A 373 -4.05 26.50 11.84
N GLY A 374 -5.12 25.85 11.43
CA GLY A 374 -6.14 26.42 10.56
C GLY A 374 -6.83 27.64 11.14
N LYS A 375 -7.12 27.63 12.44
CA LYS A 375 -7.69 28.79 13.13
C LYS A 375 -6.84 30.03 12.95
N LYS A 376 -5.51 29.90 13.04
CA LYS A 376 -4.56 31.03 12.88
C LYS A 376 -4.46 31.50 11.42
N GLN A 377 -4.72 30.63 10.44
CA GLN A 377 -4.54 30.93 9.02
C GLN A 377 -5.85 31.34 8.33
N VAL A 378 -6.95 30.65 8.61
CA VAL A 378 -8.22 30.78 7.86
C VAL A 378 -9.43 31.12 8.75
N GLY A 379 -9.22 31.29 10.07
CA GLY A 379 -10.25 31.60 11.03
C GLY A 379 -11.03 30.41 11.56
N ASN A 380 -11.78 30.61 12.65
CA ASN A 380 -12.39 29.56 13.46
C ASN A 380 -13.37 28.69 12.68
N LYS A 381 -14.32 29.29 11.94
CA LYS A 381 -15.36 28.57 11.20
C LYS A 381 -14.78 27.57 10.17
N LEU A 382 -13.77 28.02 9.40
CA LEU A 382 -13.16 27.17 8.38
C LEU A 382 -12.29 26.08 9.02
N ALA A 383 -11.53 26.42 10.05
CA ALA A 383 -10.75 25.44 10.79
C ALA A 383 -11.63 24.32 11.36
N THR A 384 -12.77 24.66 11.94
CA THR A 384 -13.76 23.68 12.42
C THR A 384 -14.22 22.74 11.30
N VAL A 385 -14.63 23.30 10.15
CA VAL A 385 -15.10 22.49 9.02
C VAL A 385 -13.99 21.58 8.49
N TYR A 386 -12.77 22.10 8.29
CA TYR A 386 -11.68 21.27 7.79
C TYR A 386 -11.26 20.18 8.77
N SER A 387 -11.22 20.47 10.07
CA SER A 387 -10.91 19.46 11.08
C SER A 387 -11.97 18.36 11.13
N ALA A 388 -13.25 18.71 11.03
CA ALA A 388 -14.34 17.75 10.97
C ALA A 388 -14.29 16.91 9.67
N VAL A 389 -13.98 17.55 8.52
CA VAL A 389 -13.84 16.83 7.24
C VAL A 389 -12.66 15.86 7.30
N TYR A 390 -11.50 16.29 7.82
CA TYR A 390 -10.34 15.38 7.97
C TYR A 390 -10.68 14.20 8.89
N ALA A 391 -11.37 14.45 10.00
CA ALA A 391 -11.79 13.41 10.94
C ALA A 391 -12.66 12.32 10.28
N MET A 392 -13.37 12.67 9.21
CA MET A 392 -14.27 11.77 8.46
C MET A 392 -13.64 11.21 7.17
N LEU A 393 -12.39 11.60 6.82
CA LEU A 393 -11.76 11.07 5.62
C LEU A 393 -11.52 9.57 5.72
N PRO A 394 -12.01 8.77 4.77
CA PRO A 394 -11.96 7.31 4.87
C PRO A 394 -10.55 6.76 4.98
N PHE A 395 -9.57 7.36 4.27
CA PHE A 395 -8.19 6.93 4.41
C PHE A 395 -7.66 7.14 5.83
N ALA A 396 -7.96 8.28 6.48
CA ALA A 396 -7.52 8.57 7.84
C ALA A 396 -8.18 7.62 8.86
N LEU A 397 -9.48 7.33 8.67
CA LEU A 397 -10.21 6.36 9.49
C LEU A 397 -9.59 4.96 9.40
N MET A 398 -9.29 4.50 8.17
CA MET A 398 -8.73 3.16 7.96
C MET A 398 -7.28 3.05 8.42
N VAL A 399 -6.45 4.05 8.14
CA VAL A 399 -5.05 4.06 8.58
C VAL A 399 -4.93 4.10 10.10
N SER A 400 -5.76 4.89 10.77
CA SER A 400 -5.71 4.98 12.23
C SER A 400 -6.38 3.80 12.95
N GLY A 401 -7.53 3.34 12.45
CA GLY A 401 -8.33 2.32 13.13
C GLY A 401 -8.04 0.87 12.75
N HIS A 402 -7.45 0.63 11.56
CA HIS A 402 -7.31 -0.72 11.02
C HIS A 402 -5.87 -1.12 10.66
N SER A 403 -4.97 -0.16 10.34
CA SER A 403 -3.60 -0.47 9.89
C SER A 403 -2.74 -1.10 11.00
N ALA A 404 -1.89 -2.05 10.62
CA ALA A 404 -0.85 -2.62 11.47
C ALA A 404 0.44 -1.79 11.52
N THR A 405 0.55 -0.74 10.71
CA THR A 405 1.71 0.15 10.60
C THR A 405 1.51 1.43 11.41
N PHE A 406 2.58 2.16 11.69
CA PHE A 406 2.55 3.41 12.45
C PHE A 406 2.42 4.66 11.58
N GLU A 407 1.66 4.57 10.48
CA GLU A 407 1.50 5.66 9.50
C GLU A 407 0.88 6.91 10.11
N SER A 408 -0.16 6.78 10.93
CA SER A 408 -0.78 7.94 11.57
C SER A 408 0.18 8.67 12.50
N LEU A 409 1.04 7.92 13.20
CA LEU A 409 2.08 8.50 14.06
C LEU A 409 3.13 9.23 13.22
N LEU A 410 3.56 8.66 12.10
CA LEU A 410 4.49 9.29 11.17
C LEU A 410 3.90 10.58 10.59
N ILE A 411 2.63 10.56 10.15
CA ILE A 411 1.90 11.74 9.67
C ILE A 411 1.87 12.82 10.75
N ALA A 412 1.55 12.46 12.00
CA ALA A 412 1.49 13.42 13.11
C ALA A 412 2.86 14.09 13.36
N LEU A 413 3.95 13.32 13.33
CA LEU A 413 5.30 13.85 13.51
C LEU A 413 5.70 14.77 12.37
N ILE A 414 5.47 14.41 11.11
CA ILE A 414 5.82 15.22 9.94
C ILE A 414 4.99 16.50 9.89
N VAL A 415 3.67 16.42 10.08
CA VAL A 415 2.78 17.59 10.13
C VAL A 415 3.19 18.52 11.27
N GLY A 416 3.43 17.95 12.45
CA GLY A 416 3.88 18.70 13.62
C GLY A 416 5.21 19.42 13.37
N ALA A 417 6.19 18.75 12.81
CA ALA A 417 7.50 19.32 12.47
C ALA A 417 7.38 20.49 11.48
N LEU A 418 6.60 20.32 10.40
CA LEU A 418 6.39 21.39 9.42
C LEU A 418 5.64 22.60 10.00
N ILE A 419 4.62 22.38 10.84
CA ILE A 419 3.92 23.46 11.54
C ILE A 419 4.87 24.19 12.52
N LEU A 420 5.70 23.47 13.26
CA LEU A 420 6.71 24.05 14.15
C LEU A 420 7.72 24.87 13.35
N MET A 421 8.17 24.39 12.21
CA MET A 421 9.09 25.07 11.31
C MET A 421 8.50 26.37 10.76
N ILE A 422 7.27 26.34 10.27
CA ILE A 422 6.54 27.52 9.78
C ILE A 422 6.40 28.58 10.90
N ASN A 423 6.24 28.12 12.15
CA ASN A 423 6.16 28.98 13.33
C ASN A 423 7.55 29.37 13.91
N LYS A 424 8.66 29.09 13.20
CA LYS A 424 10.06 29.40 13.58
C LYS A 424 10.51 28.76 14.90
N LYS A 425 9.94 27.62 15.29
CA LYS A 425 10.35 26.83 16.47
C LYS A 425 11.43 25.82 16.08
N TYR A 426 12.62 26.31 15.71
CA TYR A 426 13.67 25.51 15.06
C TYR A 426 14.13 24.29 15.87
N ILE A 427 14.42 24.46 17.17
CA ILE A 427 14.87 23.32 18.01
C ILE A 427 13.81 22.23 18.08
N SER A 428 12.54 22.60 18.31
CA SER A 428 11.43 21.64 18.35
C SER A 428 11.22 20.97 16.98
N THR A 429 11.43 21.71 15.87
CA THR A 429 11.37 21.14 14.51
C THR A 429 12.42 20.04 14.35
N TYR A 430 13.66 20.33 14.70
CA TYR A 430 14.75 19.36 14.62
C TYR A 430 14.47 18.11 15.46
N PHE A 431 14.05 18.30 16.69
CA PHE A 431 13.70 17.18 17.59
C PHE A 431 12.61 16.29 17.01
N VAL A 432 11.48 16.88 16.57
CA VAL A 432 10.36 16.11 16.02
C VAL A 432 10.71 15.45 14.69
N MET A 433 11.49 16.12 13.81
CA MET A 433 11.98 15.51 12.57
C MET A 433 12.92 14.32 12.85
N THR A 434 13.76 14.41 13.87
CA THR A 434 14.61 13.28 14.27
C THR A 434 13.78 12.10 14.76
N LEU A 435 12.76 12.34 15.58
CA LEU A 435 11.84 11.29 16.00
C LEU A 435 11.11 10.66 14.81
N ALA A 436 10.67 11.47 13.85
CA ALA A 436 10.03 10.97 12.63
C ALA A 436 10.99 10.10 11.80
N ALA A 437 12.26 10.50 11.65
CA ALA A 437 13.27 9.74 10.91
C ALA A 437 13.67 8.43 11.62
N VAL A 438 13.74 8.43 12.95
CA VAL A 438 14.01 7.21 13.74
C VAL A 438 12.81 6.27 13.72
N LEU A 439 11.57 6.81 13.63
CA LEU A 439 10.37 5.99 13.46
C LEU A 439 10.29 5.40 12.06
N ASP A 440 10.54 6.22 11.03
CA ASP A 440 10.51 5.80 9.64
C ASP A 440 11.38 6.72 8.77
N LEU A 441 12.34 6.12 8.09
CA LEU A 441 13.30 6.87 7.28
C LEU A 441 12.66 7.62 6.10
N ARG A 442 11.42 7.27 5.69
CA ARG A 442 10.64 8.03 4.70
C ARG A 442 10.48 9.50 5.07
N ALA A 443 10.48 9.84 6.36
CA ALA A 443 10.46 11.23 6.83
C ALA A 443 11.61 12.07 6.26
N MET A 444 12.75 11.44 5.94
CA MET A 444 13.92 12.12 5.36
C MET A 444 13.71 12.58 3.91
N ALA A 445 12.67 12.11 3.23
CA ALA A 445 12.34 12.55 1.87
C ALA A 445 12.09 14.07 1.78
N ILE A 446 11.66 14.71 2.86
CA ILE A 446 11.48 16.18 2.89
C ILE A 446 12.68 16.93 3.49
N ALA A 447 13.75 16.23 3.91
CA ALA A 447 14.90 16.88 4.51
C ALA A 447 15.57 17.93 3.59
N PRO A 448 15.72 17.72 2.28
CA PRO A 448 16.32 18.72 1.40
C PRO A 448 15.54 20.03 1.37
N ILE A 449 14.21 20.01 1.35
CA ILE A 449 13.40 21.25 1.39
C ILE A 449 13.44 21.91 2.78
N VAL A 450 13.50 21.11 3.85
CA VAL A 450 13.68 21.62 5.22
C VAL A 450 15.01 22.34 5.36
N VAL A 451 16.09 21.75 4.82
CA VAL A 451 17.42 22.39 4.79
C VAL A 451 17.38 23.66 3.94
N ALA A 452 16.76 23.64 2.75
CA ALA A 452 16.62 24.83 1.92
C ALA A 452 15.89 25.98 2.65
N TYR A 453 14.84 25.67 3.42
CA TYR A 453 14.17 26.66 4.27
C TYR A 453 15.08 27.21 5.36
N PHE A 454 15.84 26.38 6.03
CA PHE A 454 16.77 26.82 7.06
C PHE A 454 17.90 27.68 6.49
N VAL A 455 18.46 27.33 5.34
CA VAL A 455 19.44 28.15 4.63
C VAL A 455 18.84 29.52 4.27
N TYR A 456 17.63 29.55 3.73
CA TYR A 456 16.93 30.80 3.44
C TYR A 456 16.72 31.64 4.70
N MET A 457 16.27 31.05 5.81
CA MET A 457 16.05 31.75 7.05
C MET A 457 17.34 32.26 7.68
N TYR A 458 18.44 31.49 7.56
CA TYR A 458 19.77 31.90 7.99
C TYR A 458 20.26 33.13 7.22
N ILE A 459 20.05 33.17 5.90
CA ILE A 459 20.43 34.31 5.05
C ILE A 459 19.53 35.53 5.35
N LYS A 460 18.23 35.33 5.48
CA LYS A 460 17.24 36.40 5.71
C LYS A 460 17.41 37.11 7.08
N ASP A 461 17.86 36.37 8.10
CA ASP A 461 18.08 36.92 9.44
C ASP A 461 19.35 37.82 9.48
N ASN A 462 19.88 38.21 8.29
CA ASN A 462 21.16 38.91 8.14
C ASN A 462 21.01 40.44 7.99
N ASP A 463 19.86 41.05 8.36
CA ASP A 463 19.69 42.51 8.27
C ASP A 463 20.69 43.28 9.14
N ASP A 464 21.23 42.64 10.20
CA ASP A 464 22.38 43.12 10.98
C ASP A 464 23.65 42.31 10.66
N LYS A 465 24.46 42.79 9.75
CA LYS A 465 25.65 42.11 9.21
C LYS A 465 26.75 41.70 10.21
N LYS A 466 26.61 41.99 11.52
CA LYS A 466 27.69 41.81 12.51
C LYS A 466 27.41 40.92 13.71
N LYS A 467 26.22 40.40 13.92
CA LYS A 467 25.91 39.57 15.09
C LYS A 467 25.42 38.19 14.73
N PHE A 468 26.07 37.15 15.28
CA PHE A 468 25.58 35.80 15.25
C PHE A 468 24.34 35.67 16.16
N THR A 469 23.15 35.75 15.59
CA THR A 469 21.89 35.79 16.37
C THR A 469 21.58 34.42 16.96
N SER A 470 20.79 34.40 18.04
CA SER A 470 20.29 33.18 18.68
C SER A 470 19.56 32.25 17.69
N ASN A 471 18.87 32.80 16.69
CA ASN A 471 18.19 32.00 15.68
C ASN A 471 19.16 31.30 14.71
N ARG A 472 20.23 32.00 14.31
CA ARG A 472 21.30 31.43 13.50
C ARG A 472 22.01 30.30 14.23
N ALA A 473 22.32 30.49 15.53
CA ALA A 473 22.88 29.44 16.35
C ALA A 473 21.99 28.20 16.38
N LYS A 474 20.67 28.38 16.58
CA LYS A 474 19.70 27.25 16.57
C LYS A 474 19.65 26.52 15.22
N ILE A 475 19.75 27.25 14.11
CA ILE A 475 19.76 26.64 12.77
C ILE A 475 21.06 25.86 12.55
N VAL A 476 22.24 26.45 12.84
CA VAL A 476 23.54 25.83 12.57
C VAL A 476 23.79 24.63 13.47
N PHE A 477 23.57 24.76 14.78
CA PHE A 477 23.84 23.68 15.73
C PHE A 477 22.73 22.64 15.81
N GLY A 478 21.52 22.96 15.32
CA GLY A 478 20.39 22.02 15.29
C GLY A 478 20.66 20.80 14.40
N LEU A 479 21.28 20.98 13.23
CA LEU A 479 21.53 19.87 12.30
C LEU A 479 22.50 18.82 12.87
N PRO A 480 23.71 19.18 13.36
CA PRO A 480 24.59 18.23 14.05
C PRO A 480 23.90 17.56 15.26
N ALA A 481 23.15 18.36 16.05
CA ALA A 481 22.42 17.82 17.20
C ALA A 481 21.40 16.75 16.79
N CYS A 482 20.75 16.87 15.62
CA CYS A 482 19.87 15.84 15.07
C CYS A 482 20.62 14.52 14.81
N PHE A 483 21.78 14.57 14.20
CA PHE A 483 22.58 13.38 13.94
C PHE A 483 23.01 12.70 15.24
N VAL A 484 23.46 13.48 16.22
CA VAL A 484 23.84 12.95 17.54
C VAL A 484 22.64 12.31 18.23
N LEU A 485 21.50 12.99 18.21
CA LEU A 485 20.26 12.47 18.81
C LEU A 485 19.77 11.20 18.08
N ALA A 486 19.75 11.20 16.74
CA ALA A 486 19.39 10.03 15.95
C ALA A 486 20.30 8.84 16.28
N TYR A 487 21.61 9.06 16.30
CA TYR A 487 22.57 8.03 16.67
C TYR A 487 22.32 7.51 18.08
N ALA A 488 22.20 8.40 19.07
CA ALA A 488 21.93 8.02 20.47
C ALA A 488 20.66 7.17 20.59
N LEU A 489 19.60 7.51 19.84
CA LEU A 489 18.35 6.74 19.81
C LEU A 489 18.49 5.37 19.10
N THR A 490 19.52 5.14 18.30
CA THR A 490 19.77 3.83 17.68
C THR A 490 20.62 2.90 18.53
N ILE A 491 21.42 3.43 19.47
CA ILE A 491 22.38 2.65 20.29
C ILE A 491 21.71 1.45 20.98
N PRO A 492 20.59 1.57 21.70
CA PRO A 492 20.02 0.42 22.39
C PRO A 492 19.67 -0.75 21.47
N CYS A 493 19.22 -0.48 20.25
CA CYS A 493 18.89 -1.53 19.26
C CYS A 493 20.12 -2.13 18.58
N ALA A 494 21.28 -1.50 18.70
CA ALA A 494 22.52 -1.82 17.99
C ALA A 494 23.72 -2.12 18.91
N ILE A 495 23.50 -2.19 20.22
CA ILE A 495 24.57 -2.18 21.21
C ILE A 495 25.58 -3.32 21.06
N HIS A 496 25.12 -4.53 20.75
CA HIS A 496 26.00 -5.70 20.58
C HIS A 496 26.88 -5.58 19.32
N GLN A 497 26.31 -5.07 18.22
CA GLN A 497 27.04 -4.88 16.96
C GLN A 497 28.03 -3.72 17.07
N ILE A 498 27.66 -2.66 17.79
CA ILE A 498 28.59 -1.55 18.10
C ILE A 498 29.74 -2.07 18.95
N ALA A 499 29.47 -2.87 19.98
CA ALA A 499 30.49 -3.49 20.82
C ALA A 499 31.36 -4.49 20.03
N ALA A 500 30.84 -5.14 19.00
CA ALA A 500 31.57 -6.00 18.08
C ALA A 500 32.40 -5.22 17.02
N GLY A 501 32.40 -3.88 17.04
CA GLY A 501 33.20 -3.02 16.19
C GLY A 501 32.46 -2.33 15.04
N ASP A 502 31.16 -2.57 14.84
CA ASP A 502 30.36 -1.88 13.81
C ASP A 502 29.70 -0.62 14.39
N ALA A 503 30.47 0.46 14.55
CA ALA A 503 30.01 1.71 15.13
C ALA A 503 28.79 2.34 14.43
N PHE A 504 28.57 2.06 13.13
CA PHE A 504 27.48 2.64 12.35
C PHE A 504 26.28 1.70 12.18
N TYR A 505 26.24 0.58 12.87
CA TYR A 505 25.16 -0.41 12.73
C TYR A 505 23.76 0.18 12.99
N GLY A 506 23.65 1.13 13.93
CA GLY A 506 22.39 1.83 14.21
C GLY A 506 21.83 2.55 12.98
N PHE A 507 22.67 3.22 12.19
CA PHE A 507 22.25 3.83 10.93
C PHE A 507 21.96 2.79 9.84
N LYS A 508 22.71 1.68 9.78
CA LYS A 508 22.41 0.55 8.89
C LYS A 508 21.02 -0.03 9.20
N LEU A 509 20.65 -0.09 10.48
CA LEU A 509 19.34 -0.52 10.91
C LEU A 509 18.22 0.42 10.41
N MET A 510 18.43 1.74 10.50
CA MET A 510 17.48 2.72 9.93
C MET A 510 17.37 2.58 8.41
N MET A 511 18.49 2.36 7.72
CA MET A 511 18.52 2.16 6.26
C MET A 511 17.87 0.84 5.83
N GLY A 512 17.83 -0.16 6.71
CA GLY A 512 17.32 -1.51 6.41
C GLY A 512 15.92 -1.55 5.82
N GLN A 513 15.04 -0.63 6.20
CA GLN A 513 13.71 -0.49 5.60
C GLN A 513 13.75 -0.24 4.08
N MET A 514 14.78 0.43 3.58
CA MET A 514 14.92 0.77 2.16
C MET A 514 15.86 -0.19 1.42
N THR A 515 16.91 -0.68 2.11
CA THR A 515 17.95 -1.51 1.48
C THR A 515 17.57 -2.99 1.45
N ASN A 516 16.95 -3.50 2.52
CA ASN A 516 16.59 -4.92 2.64
C ASN A 516 15.31 -5.30 1.90
N VAL A 517 14.69 -4.33 1.25
CA VAL A 517 13.48 -4.54 0.45
C VAL A 517 13.89 -4.68 -1.02
N ASN A 518 13.45 -5.76 -1.66
CA ASN A 518 13.77 -6.07 -3.05
C ASN A 518 12.51 -6.31 -3.89
N TYR A 519 11.70 -5.27 -4.06
CA TYR A 519 10.56 -5.29 -4.99
C TYR A 519 10.45 -3.94 -5.72
N PHE A 520 9.83 -3.92 -6.91
CA PHE A 520 9.49 -2.67 -7.59
C PHE A 520 8.43 -1.90 -6.82
N VAL A 521 7.29 -2.51 -6.60
CA VAL A 521 6.15 -1.93 -5.88
C VAL A 521 5.40 -3.05 -5.16
N LYS A 522 4.85 -2.76 -3.99
CA LYS A 522 4.03 -3.70 -3.24
C LYS A 522 2.65 -3.09 -3.00
N ASN A 523 1.71 -3.50 -3.85
CA ASN A 523 0.29 -3.16 -3.75
C ASN A 523 -0.01 -1.64 -3.73
N ALA A 524 0.81 -0.80 -4.38
CA ALA A 524 0.55 0.62 -4.52
C ALA A 524 0.07 0.95 -5.94
N PHE A 525 -0.85 1.89 -6.07
CA PHE A 525 -1.20 2.48 -7.37
C PHE A 525 -0.06 3.37 -7.85
N ASN A 526 0.82 2.80 -8.64
CA ASN A 526 2.13 3.34 -8.98
C ASN A 526 2.44 3.07 -10.46
N LEU A 527 3.38 3.83 -11.04
CA LEU A 527 3.83 3.67 -12.42
C LEU A 527 4.29 2.23 -12.72
N TYR A 528 5.03 1.63 -11.82
CA TYR A 528 5.53 0.25 -11.99
C TYR A 528 4.41 -0.80 -11.82
N GLY A 529 3.42 -0.51 -10.97
CA GLY A 529 2.20 -1.31 -10.89
C GLY A 529 1.40 -1.28 -12.19
N MET A 530 1.34 -0.13 -12.87
CA MET A 530 0.68 0.05 -14.17
C MET A 530 1.28 -0.89 -15.24
N VAL A 531 2.59 -1.11 -15.21
CA VAL A 531 3.29 -1.98 -16.17
C VAL A 531 3.49 -3.42 -15.66
N GLY A 532 2.72 -3.85 -14.66
CA GLY A 532 2.69 -5.24 -14.18
C GLY A 532 3.89 -5.65 -13.32
N MET A 533 4.63 -4.70 -12.72
CA MET A 533 5.79 -4.98 -11.86
C MET A 533 5.43 -5.11 -10.38
N ASN A 534 4.13 -5.21 -10.03
CA ASN A 534 3.70 -5.40 -8.65
C ASN A 534 4.22 -6.72 -8.07
N GLY A 535 4.88 -6.66 -6.92
CA GLY A 535 5.46 -7.82 -6.22
C GLY A 535 6.73 -8.41 -6.85
N LYS A 536 7.17 -7.92 -8.03
CA LYS A 536 8.38 -8.42 -8.69
C LYS A 536 9.64 -7.79 -8.08
N SER A 537 10.74 -8.56 -8.06
CA SER A 537 12.04 -8.12 -7.55
C SER A 537 12.65 -7.03 -8.44
N SER A 538 13.20 -5.99 -7.80
CA SER A 538 13.86 -4.88 -8.50
C SER A 538 15.32 -5.24 -8.87
N GLN A 539 15.74 -4.82 -10.07
CA GLN A 539 17.12 -4.99 -10.55
C GLN A 539 18.01 -3.83 -10.04
N GLN A 540 19.31 -4.10 -9.90
CA GLN A 540 20.27 -3.11 -9.41
C GLN A 540 20.37 -1.86 -10.31
N SER A 541 20.31 -2.01 -11.63
CA SER A 541 20.29 -0.90 -12.58
C SER A 541 19.11 0.05 -12.35
N VAL A 542 17.94 -0.50 -12.07
CA VAL A 542 16.74 0.30 -11.78
C VAL A 542 16.85 1.01 -10.43
N ASN A 543 17.51 0.41 -9.44
CA ASN A 543 17.79 1.07 -8.15
C ASN A 543 18.65 2.33 -8.35
N ILE A 544 19.66 2.28 -9.23
CA ILE A 544 20.52 3.43 -9.55
C ILE A 544 19.72 4.53 -10.26
N LEU A 545 18.91 4.16 -11.27
CA LEU A 545 18.05 5.12 -11.98
C LEU A 545 17.05 5.78 -11.03
N ASN A 546 16.49 5.03 -10.09
CA ASN A 546 15.58 5.56 -9.07
C ASN A 546 16.30 6.57 -8.15
N LEU A 547 17.54 6.31 -7.75
CA LEU A 547 18.32 7.26 -6.96
C LEU A 547 18.58 8.56 -7.73
N ILE A 548 18.94 8.46 -9.01
CA ILE A 548 19.13 9.64 -9.87
C ILE A 548 17.82 10.43 -9.98
N PHE A 549 16.69 9.74 -10.17
CA PHE A 549 15.38 10.38 -10.21
C PHE A 549 15.05 11.13 -8.92
N LEU A 550 15.32 10.53 -7.75
CA LEU A 550 15.12 11.18 -6.46
C LEU A 550 15.98 12.44 -6.32
N LEU A 551 17.24 12.41 -6.71
CA LEU A 551 18.13 13.59 -6.68
C LEU A 551 17.60 14.71 -7.59
N VAL A 552 17.11 14.38 -8.80
CA VAL A 552 16.51 15.35 -9.72
C VAL A 552 15.22 15.92 -9.15
N LEU A 553 14.37 15.09 -8.54
CA LEU A 553 13.14 15.53 -7.88
C LEU A 553 13.45 16.53 -6.76
N GLU A 554 14.41 16.23 -5.89
CA GLU A 554 14.77 17.10 -4.78
C GLU A 554 15.35 18.43 -5.27
N ALA A 555 16.23 18.42 -6.29
CA ALA A 555 16.74 19.62 -6.90
C ALA A 555 15.61 20.47 -7.50
N TYR A 556 14.62 19.83 -8.14
CA TYR A 556 13.45 20.52 -8.70
C TYR A 556 12.61 21.15 -7.58
N VAL A 557 12.30 20.44 -6.52
CA VAL A 557 11.50 20.93 -5.39
C VAL A 557 12.21 22.11 -4.68
N ILE A 558 13.52 22.00 -4.47
CA ILE A 558 14.33 23.11 -3.92
C ILE A 558 14.26 24.34 -4.85
N SER A 559 14.37 24.14 -6.16
CA SER A 559 14.28 25.24 -7.13
C SER A 559 12.92 25.94 -7.09
N LEU A 560 11.83 25.17 -6.94
CA LEU A 560 10.48 25.74 -6.76
C LEU A 560 10.36 26.57 -5.49
N TYR A 561 10.91 26.08 -4.37
CA TYR A 561 10.91 26.80 -3.11
C TYR A 561 11.62 28.17 -3.22
N PHE A 562 12.80 28.20 -3.83
CA PHE A 562 13.57 29.45 -3.95
C PHE A 562 12.93 30.51 -4.88
N LYS A 563 11.97 30.13 -5.73
CA LYS A 563 11.24 31.07 -6.58
C LYS A 563 10.31 31.99 -5.79
N ASN A 564 9.52 31.46 -4.87
CA ASN A 564 8.51 32.21 -4.14
C ASN A 564 8.90 32.44 -2.66
N ARG A 565 9.60 31.50 -2.03
CA ARG A 565 10.09 31.53 -0.64
C ARG A 565 8.97 31.72 0.40
N ASN A 566 7.73 31.31 0.05
CA ASN A 566 6.62 31.39 0.97
C ASN A 566 6.68 30.19 1.93
N LYS A 567 6.61 30.47 3.25
CA LYS A 567 6.65 29.43 4.28
C LYS A 567 5.49 28.42 4.20
N GLN A 568 4.34 28.81 3.67
CA GLN A 568 3.19 27.93 3.54
C GLN A 568 3.35 26.93 2.38
N GLU A 569 4.17 27.27 1.37
CA GLU A 569 4.50 26.36 0.27
C GLU A 569 5.34 25.16 0.71
N LEU A 570 5.92 25.18 1.90
CA LEU A 570 6.58 24.01 2.46
C LEU A 570 5.62 22.81 2.58
N LEU A 571 4.36 23.06 2.94
CA LEU A 571 3.33 22.02 2.99
C LEU A 571 2.99 21.49 1.60
N LEU A 572 2.90 22.37 0.59
CA LEU A 572 2.68 21.99 -0.80
C LEU A 572 3.81 21.14 -1.33
N LEU A 573 5.05 21.63 -1.17
CA LEU A 573 6.23 20.98 -1.75
C LEU A 573 6.56 19.68 -1.04
N ALA A 574 6.40 19.59 0.29
CA ALA A 574 6.53 18.35 1.02
C ALA A 574 5.47 17.31 0.60
N SER A 575 4.21 17.74 0.45
CA SER A 575 3.15 16.87 -0.09
C SER A 575 3.47 16.40 -1.50
N PHE A 576 3.93 17.30 -2.36
CA PHE A 576 4.30 16.98 -3.73
C PHE A 576 5.46 15.97 -3.79
N THR A 577 6.49 16.15 -2.96
CA THR A 577 7.62 15.21 -2.87
C THR A 577 7.12 13.81 -2.51
N PHE A 578 6.31 13.66 -1.45
CA PHE A 578 5.76 12.35 -1.08
C PHE A 578 4.85 11.76 -2.17
N ALA A 579 4.04 12.57 -2.84
CA ALA A 579 3.17 12.11 -3.92
C ALA A 579 3.96 11.58 -5.12
N VAL A 580 5.02 12.29 -5.53
CA VAL A 580 5.90 11.85 -6.63
C VAL A 580 6.66 10.59 -6.24
N ILE A 581 7.17 10.50 -5.02
CA ILE A 581 7.83 9.30 -4.51
C ILE A 581 6.86 8.11 -4.54
N ALA A 582 5.63 8.27 -4.02
CA ALA A 582 4.64 7.20 -4.00
C ALA A 582 4.32 6.65 -5.39
N VAL A 583 4.33 7.50 -6.43
CA VAL A 583 3.82 7.13 -7.76
C VAL A 583 4.92 6.83 -8.77
N PHE A 584 6.08 7.46 -8.70
CA PHE A 584 7.12 7.37 -9.72
C PHE A 584 8.39 6.65 -9.26
N THR A 585 8.48 6.21 -7.99
CA THR A 585 9.67 5.51 -7.50
C THR A 585 9.40 4.03 -7.25
N ILE A 586 10.48 3.27 -7.04
CA ILE A 586 10.44 1.87 -6.66
C ILE A 586 10.52 1.70 -5.14
N LYS A 587 10.34 0.47 -4.67
CA LYS A 587 10.37 0.08 -3.24
C LYS A 587 9.29 0.79 -2.41
N VAL A 588 8.18 1.15 -3.03
CA VAL A 588 7.05 1.80 -2.41
C VAL A 588 5.92 0.83 -2.11
N THR A 589 5.18 1.14 -1.04
CA THR A 589 3.97 0.45 -0.64
C THR A 589 2.78 1.41 -0.74
N TYR A 590 1.58 0.88 -0.64
CA TYR A 590 0.32 1.64 -0.65
C TYR A 590 0.28 2.80 0.37
N THR A 591 1.06 2.73 1.45
CA THR A 591 1.05 3.70 2.55
C THR A 591 1.76 5.02 2.20
N TYR A 592 2.65 5.04 1.20
CA TYR A 592 3.43 6.23 0.86
C TYR A 592 2.57 7.44 0.47
N LEU A 593 1.43 7.20 -0.19
CA LEU A 593 0.53 8.27 -0.62
C LEU A 593 -0.17 8.97 0.56
N PHE A 594 -0.30 8.31 1.71
CA PHE A 594 -1.02 8.88 2.86
C PHE A 594 -0.33 10.11 3.45
N LEU A 595 1.01 10.14 3.44
CA LEU A 595 1.80 11.30 3.84
C LEU A 595 1.51 12.51 2.95
N ALA A 596 1.43 12.28 1.64
CA ALA A 596 1.09 13.32 0.67
C ALA A 596 -0.32 13.88 0.90
N ILE A 597 -1.31 13.01 1.13
CA ILE A 597 -2.71 13.40 1.30
C ILE A 597 -2.90 14.32 2.50
N ALA A 598 -2.33 13.97 3.65
CA ALA A 598 -2.45 14.76 4.88
C ALA A 598 -1.88 16.18 4.72
N LEU A 599 -0.70 16.30 4.11
CA LEU A 599 -0.04 17.59 3.86
C LEU A 599 -0.77 18.41 2.79
N ALA A 600 -1.22 17.78 1.70
CA ALA A 600 -2.03 18.42 0.67
C ALA A 600 -3.33 18.97 1.24
N PHE A 601 -3.97 18.22 2.15
CA PHE A 601 -5.20 18.65 2.82
C PHE A 601 -5.00 19.93 3.63
N ILE A 602 -3.92 19.99 4.42
CA ILE A 602 -3.60 21.18 5.21
C ILE A 602 -3.26 22.37 4.30
N PHE A 603 -2.48 22.13 3.24
CA PHE A 603 -2.17 23.19 2.27
C PHE A 603 -3.43 23.68 1.54
N THR A 604 -4.32 22.78 1.14
CA THR A 604 -5.62 23.13 0.53
C THR A 604 -6.46 24.01 1.44
N MET A 605 -6.48 23.71 2.74
CA MET A 605 -7.15 24.55 3.74
C MET A 605 -6.58 25.96 3.76
N VAL A 606 -5.25 26.08 3.78
CA VAL A 606 -4.57 27.37 3.94
C VAL A 606 -4.60 28.19 2.66
N SER A 607 -4.38 27.57 1.51
CA SER A 607 -4.35 28.24 0.21
C SER A 607 -5.75 28.58 -0.32
N GLY A 608 -6.74 27.72 -0.07
CA GLY A 608 -8.08 27.82 -0.66
C GLY A 608 -8.07 27.66 -2.19
N ASP A 609 -6.97 27.16 -2.78
CA ASP A 609 -6.84 27.00 -4.23
C ASP A 609 -7.75 25.88 -4.74
N LYS A 610 -8.56 26.16 -5.76
CA LYS A 610 -9.55 25.22 -6.33
C LYS A 610 -8.90 23.98 -6.91
N ARG A 611 -7.74 24.13 -7.55
CA ARG A 611 -6.98 23.04 -8.14
C ARG A 611 -6.51 22.05 -7.09
N MET A 612 -6.11 22.56 -5.90
CA MET A 612 -5.71 21.75 -4.78
C MET A 612 -6.87 20.95 -4.17
N TYR A 613 -8.11 21.47 -4.22
CA TYR A 613 -9.27 20.66 -3.83
C TYR A 613 -9.42 19.42 -4.71
N PHE A 614 -9.25 19.57 -6.03
CA PHE A 614 -9.30 18.45 -6.96
C PHE A 614 -8.18 17.44 -6.70
N VAL A 615 -6.93 17.92 -6.56
CA VAL A 615 -5.77 17.07 -6.27
C VAL A 615 -5.94 16.31 -4.96
N THR A 616 -6.30 17.01 -3.88
CA THR A 616 -6.44 16.43 -2.54
C THR A 616 -7.58 15.42 -2.48
N SER A 617 -8.74 15.75 -3.09
CA SER A 617 -9.88 14.83 -3.14
C SER A 617 -9.57 13.59 -3.98
N GLY A 618 -8.91 13.77 -5.13
CA GLY A 618 -8.48 12.68 -5.99
C GLY A 618 -7.47 11.74 -5.30
N MET A 619 -6.44 12.31 -4.65
CA MET A 619 -5.48 11.51 -3.89
C MET A 619 -6.15 10.78 -2.71
N SER A 620 -7.07 11.43 -1.99
CA SER A 620 -7.81 10.81 -0.87
C SER A 620 -8.65 9.64 -1.35
N PHE A 621 -9.33 9.80 -2.49
CA PHE A 621 -10.13 8.74 -3.11
C PHE A 621 -9.27 7.56 -3.55
N LEU A 622 -8.20 7.83 -4.31
CA LEU A 622 -7.30 6.78 -4.82
C LEU A 622 -6.54 6.07 -3.68
N GLY A 623 -6.10 6.82 -2.67
CA GLY A 623 -5.47 6.25 -1.48
C GLY A 623 -6.40 5.32 -0.71
N PHE A 624 -7.68 5.71 -0.55
CA PHE A 624 -8.68 4.85 0.07
C PHE A 624 -8.98 3.60 -0.77
N LEU A 625 -9.16 3.74 -2.08
CA LEU A 625 -9.37 2.59 -2.97
C LEU A 625 -8.19 1.61 -2.94
N ASN A 626 -6.96 2.13 -2.90
CA ASN A 626 -5.78 1.30 -2.78
C ASN A 626 -5.78 0.50 -1.47
N TYR A 627 -6.19 1.14 -0.37
CA TYR A 627 -6.34 0.47 0.92
C TYR A 627 -7.46 -0.58 0.89
N ALA A 628 -8.62 -0.25 0.33
CA ALA A 628 -9.77 -1.14 0.22
C ALA A 628 -9.45 -2.42 -0.60
N GLN A 629 -8.65 -2.28 -1.66
CA GLN A 629 -8.16 -3.42 -2.42
C GLN A 629 -7.36 -4.41 -1.56
N LEU A 630 -6.49 -3.90 -0.69
CA LEU A 630 -5.70 -4.73 0.22
C LEU A 630 -6.56 -5.43 1.27
N MET A 631 -7.59 -4.76 1.78
CA MET A 631 -8.56 -5.37 2.69
C MET A 631 -9.26 -6.55 2.03
N ASN A 632 -9.61 -6.44 0.76
CA ASN A 632 -10.21 -7.54 0.00
C ASN A 632 -9.24 -8.72 -0.16
N GLN A 633 -7.97 -8.46 -0.49
CA GLN A 633 -6.95 -9.51 -0.65
C GLN A 633 -6.60 -10.25 0.65
N SER A 634 -6.66 -9.57 1.78
CA SER A 634 -6.41 -10.17 3.09
C SER A 634 -7.55 -11.07 3.60
N GLY A 635 -8.58 -11.32 2.78
CA GLY A 635 -9.75 -12.10 3.16
C GLY A 635 -10.67 -11.38 4.14
N PHE A 636 -10.51 -10.08 4.30
CA PHE A 636 -11.26 -9.25 5.22
C PHE A 636 -12.74 -9.12 4.84
N VAL A 637 -13.04 -9.10 3.53
CA VAL A 637 -14.41 -9.09 2.99
C VAL A 637 -14.77 -10.52 2.59
N LYS A 638 -15.40 -11.26 3.48
CA LYS A 638 -15.62 -12.71 3.34
C LYS A 638 -16.83 -13.11 2.51
N SER A 639 -17.67 -12.30 2.03
CA SER A 639 -18.76 -12.63 1.10
C SER A 639 -19.90 -11.61 1.06
N GLY A 640 -20.73 -11.76 0.07
CA GLY A 640 -21.93 -10.97 -0.17
C GLY A 640 -21.89 -10.28 -1.53
N VAL A 641 -22.87 -9.45 -1.81
CA VAL A 641 -22.99 -8.69 -3.07
C VAL A 641 -21.75 -7.82 -3.35
N ILE A 642 -21.07 -7.36 -2.29
CA ILE A 642 -19.84 -6.56 -2.39
C ILE A 642 -18.63 -7.41 -2.78
N SER A 643 -18.54 -8.66 -2.33
CA SER A 643 -17.47 -9.58 -2.72
C SER A 643 -17.45 -9.82 -4.23
N SER A 644 -18.60 -9.97 -4.88
CA SER A 644 -18.67 -10.18 -6.33
C SER A 644 -18.30 -8.93 -7.14
N ALA A 645 -18.52 -7.73 -6.61
CA ALA A 645 -18.11 -6.48 -7.25
C ALA A 645 -16.60 -6.17 -7.04
N ILE A 646 -16.03 -6.64 -5.94
CA ILE A 646 -14.64 -6.35 -5.54
C ILE A 646 -13.68 -7.53 -5.87
N THR A 647 -14.18 -8.73 -6.13
CA THR A 647 -13.36 -9.90 -6.55
C THR A 647 -12.58 -9.67 -7.85
N ASN A 648 -12.93 -8.66 -8.62
CA ASN A 648 -12.17 -8.23 -9.79
C ASN A 648 -11.02 -7.26 -9.47
N PHE A 649 -10.81 -6.89 -8.21
CA PHE A 649 -9.67 -6.08 -7.75
C PHE A 649 -8.43 -6.94 -7.48
N GLU A 650 -8.00 -7.70 -8.46
CA GLU A 650 -6.71 -8.37 -8.38
C GLU A 650 -5.57 -7.35 -8.56
N THR A 651 -4.43 -7.60 -7.90
CA THR A 651 -3.22 -6.73 -7.98
C THR A 651 -2.57 -6.70 -9.36
N THR A 652 -3.13 -7.43 -10.33
CA THR A 652 -2.71 -7.49 -11.73
C THR A 652 -3.87 -7.28 -12.69
N GLY A 653 -5.09 -7.14 -12.19
CA GLY A 653 -6.30 -7.02 -13.00
C GLY A 653 -6.47 -5.64 -13.64
N ALA A 654 -7.38 -5.54 -14.62
CA ALA A 654 -7.67 -4.30 -15.35
C ALA A 654 -8.03 -3.12 -14.44
N PHE A 655 -8.75 -3.37 -13.35
CA PHE A 655 -9.09 -2.35 -12.36
C PHE A 655 -7.85 -1.77 -11.67
N TYR A 656 -6.92 -2.62 -11.23
CA TYR A 656 -5.68 -2.16 -10.61
C TYR A 656 -4.87 -1.28 -11.57
N ILE A 657 -4.69 -1.73 -12.80
CA ILE A 657 -3.99 -0.96 -13.85
C ILE A 657 -4.69 0.38 -14.11
N THR A 658 -6.02 0.39 -14.21
CA THR A 658 -6.81 1.60 -14.43
C THR A 658 -6.58 2.63 -13.31
N PHE A 659 -6.59 2.22 -12.04
CA PHE A 659 -6.32 3.12 -10.93
C PHE A 659 -4.85 3.54 -10.83
N CYS A 660 -3.91 2.70 -11.26
CA CYS A 660 -2.52 3.11 -11.43
C CYS A 660 -2.42 4.26 -12.47
N VAL A 661 -3.10 4.13 -13.62
CA VAL A 661 -3.15 5.18 -14.66
C VAL A 661 -3.75 6.47 -14.10
N PHE A 662 -4.89 6.40 -13.43
CA PHE A 662 -5.52 7.58 -12.83
C PHE A 662 -4.62 8.25 -11.79
N THR A 663 -3.90 7.46 -10.99
CA THR A 663 -2.97 8.00 -9.99
C THR A 663 -1.79 8.70 -10.66
N VAL A 664 -1.19 8.11 -11.69
CA VAL A 664 -0.10 8.72 -12.48
C VAL A 664 -0.54 10.03 -13.11
N LEU A 665 -1.73 10.06 -13.74
CA LEU A 665 -2.28 11.28 -14.36
C LEU A 665 -2.59 12.36 -13.31
N LEU A 666 -3.14 11.99 -12.17
CA LEU A 666 -3.44 12.93 -11.09
C LEU A 666 -2.16 13.56 -10.52
N ILE A 667 -1.09 12.77 -10.32
CA ILE A 667 0.17 13.32 -9.80
C ILE A 667 0.90 14.11 -10.88
N GLY A 668 0.77 13.74 -12.16
CA GLY A 668 1.20 14.59 -13.27
C GLY A 668 0.49 15.96 -13.29
N TYR A 669 -0.83 15.97 -13.06
CA TYR A 669 -1.59 17.21 -12.88
C TYR A 669 -1.15 17.99 -11.65
N TYR A 670 -0.87 17.29 -10.54
CA TYR A 670 -0.36 17.89 -9.31
C TYR A 670 1.00 18.59 -9.52
N ALA A 671 1.88 18.02 -10.35
CA ALA A 671 3.14 18.66 -10.74
C ALA A 671 2.89 20.00 -11.46
N TYR A 672 1.94 20.03 -12.39
CA TYR A 672 1.53 21.27 -13.04
C TYR A 672 0.95 22.29 -12.06
N VAL A 673 0.09 21.87 -11.14
CA VAL A 673 -0.52 22.75 -10.12
C VAL A 673 0.55 23.32 -9.19
N SER A 674 1.47 22.48 -8.69
CA SER A 674 2.58 22.91 -7.83
C SER A 674 3.48 23.93 -8.53
N TYR A 675 3.85 23.67 -9.79
CA TYR A 675 4.61 24.61 -10.61
C TYR A 675 3.86 25.93 -10.81
N SER A 676 2.56 25.89 -11.09
CA SER A 676 1.73 27.07 -11.34
C SER A 676 1.57 27.92 -10.08
N ILE A 677 1.37 27.29 -8.92
CA ILE A 677 1.26 27.98 -7.63
C ILE A 677 2.58 28.67 -7.28
N THR A 678 3.70 27.98 -7.37
CA THR A 678 5.03 28.51 -7.01
C THR A 678 5.53 29.59 -7.96
N ASN A 679 5.08 29.62 -9.20
CA ASN A 679 5.43 30.66 -10.17
C ASN A 679 4.47 31.84 -10.20
N ASN A 680 3.46 31.92 -9.32
CA ASN A 680 2.42 32.96 -9.30
C ASN A 680 1.79 33.21 -10.70
N THR A 681 1.72 32.17 -11.52
CA THR A 681 1.05 32.27 -12.82
C THR A 681 -0.45 32.47 -12.57
N LYS A 682 -1.05 33.49 -13.21
CA LYS A 682 -2.50 33.72 -13.15
C LYS A 682 -3.23 32.40 -13.38
N ILE A 683 -4.11 32.06 -12.45
CA ILE A 683 -4.95 30.88 -12.53
C ILE A 683 -5.76 31.02 -13.81
N VAL A 684 -5.66 30.05 -14.71
CA VAL A 684 -6.61 29.90 -15.82
C VAL A 684 -7.98 29.78 -15.17
N ASP A 685 -8.88 30.69 -15.48
CA ASP A 685 -10.20 30.72 -14.86
C ASP A 685 -10.91 29.38 -15.15
N ILE A 686 -10.99 28.52 -14.13
CA ILE A 686 -11.65 27.21 -14.26
C ILE A 686 -13.16 27.38 -14.55
N LYS A 687 -13.70 28.60 -14.37
CA LYS A 687 -15.06 28.92 -14.83
C LYS A 687 -15.25 28.76 -16.33
N ALA A 688 -14.21 29.06 -17.11
CA ALA A 688 -14.27 28.88 -18.57
C ALA A 688 -14.16 27.39 -18.97
N MET A 689 -13.59 26.54 -18.11
CA MET A 689 -13.40 25.13 -18.41
C MET A 689 -14.68 24.29 -18.32
N PRO A 690 -15.57 24.40 -17.30
CA PRO A 690 -16.86 23.73 -17.30
C PRO A 690 -17.81 24.25 -18.37
N GLU A 691 -17.81 25.56 -18.66
CA GLU A 691 -18.63 26.12 -19.74
C GLU A 691 -18.11 25.69 -21.10
N THR A 692 -16.79 25.67 -21.32
CA THR A 692 -16.20 25.20 -22.58
C THR A 692 -16.33 23.70 -22.75
N VAL A 693 -16.12 22.91 -21.70
CA VAL A 693 -16.31 21.44 -21.75
C VAL A 693 -17.78 21.11 -21.87
N GLY A 694 -18.65 21.79 -21.13
CA GLY A 694 -20.12 21.63 -21.23
C GLY A 694 -20.65 22.07 -22.61
N ALA A 695 -20.17 23.16 -23.16
CA ALA A 695 -20.50 23.63 -24.51
C ALA A 695 -19.94 22.68 -25.58
N THR A 696 -18.72 22.18 -25.41
CA THR A 696 -18.09 21.23 -26.34
C THR A 696 -18.81 19.88 -26.32
N LEU A 697 -19.19 19.36 -25.14
CA LEU A 697 -19.99 18.15 -25.01
C LEU A 697 -21.38 18.33 -25.58
N LYS A 698 -22.04 19.46 -25.33
CA LYS A 698 -23.36 19.77 -25.88
C LYS A 698 -23.33 19.88 -27.41
N ASN A 699 -22.27 20.48 -27.98
CA ASN A 699 -22.07 20.56 -29.41
C ASN A 699 -21.71 19.19 -30.02
N PHE A 700 -20.95 18.37 -29.32
CA PHE A 700 -20.63 17.00 -29.70
C PHE A 700 -21.90 16.14 -29.75
N PHE A 701 -22.74 16.17 -28.69
CA PHE A 701 -24.01 15.43 -28.65
C PHE A 701 -25.03 15.97 -29.67
N LYS A 702 -25.07 17.29 -29.93
CA LYS A 702 -25.88 17.85 -31.03
C LYS A 702 -25.40 17.37 -32.39
N GLY A 703 -24.09 17.30 -32.62
CA GLY A 703 -23.51 16.76 -33.82
C GLY A 703 -23.79 15.28 -34.03
N LEU A 704 -23.75 14.51 -32.93
CA LEU A 704 -24.07 13.08 -32.95
C LEU A 704 -25.56 12.83 -33.22
N SER A 705 -26.46 13.59 -32.59
CA SER A 705 -27.91 13.49 -32.83
C SER A 705 -28.33 13.95 -34.24
N ALA A 706 -27.59 14.92 -34.82
CA ALA A 706 -27.79 15.35 -36.21
C ALA A 706 -27.29 14.32 -37.23
N LYS A 707 -26.22 13.57 -36.89
CA LYS A 707 -25.76 12.44 -37.71
C LYS A 707 -26.70 11.25 -37.65
N LEU A 708 -27.18 10.89 -36.45
CA LEU A 708 -28.14 9.80 -36.29
C LEU A 708 -29.48 10.06 -36.97
N LYS A 709 -29.93 11.33 -37.06
CA LYS A 709 -31.13 11.71 -37.83
C LYS A 709 -30.91 11.71 -39.34
N LYS A 710 -29.67 11.76 -39.80
CA LYS A 710 -29.34 11.75 -41.23
C LYS A 710 -29.17 10.34 -41.80
N ASP A 711 -29.01 9.35 -40.91
CA ASP A 711 -28.91 7.94 -41.26
C ASP A 711 -30.28 7.23 -41.16
N GLU A 712 -31.36 7.96 -40.77
CA GLU A 712 -32.76 7.49 -40.73
C GLU A 712 -33.63 8.03 -41.90
N ASP A 713 -33.13 8.97 -42.73
CA ASP A 713 -33.74 9.42 -43.99
C ASP A 713 -32.96 8.80 -45.17
#